data_e864228cf9b1a0488b326ccd3a44ff39
#
_entry.id   e864228cf9b1a0488b326ccd3a44ff39
#
_cell.length_a   1.000
_cell.length_b   1.000
_cell.length_c   1.000
_cell.angle_alpha   90.00
_cell.angle_beta   90.00
_cell.angle_gamma   90.00
#
_symmetry.space_group_name_H-M   'P 1'
#
loop_
_entity.id
_entity.type
_entity.pdbx_description
1 polymer ?
#
loop_
_entity_poly.entity_id
_entity_poly.type
_entity_poly.pdbx_seq_one_letter_code
_entity_poly.pdbx_strand_id
1 'polypeptide(L)'
;MRYGIAQRPFVQQWRIYLFVLLLAAVTILAYRPAWNGGFLWDDDAYVTNNELLTAPDGLRRIWFSFDSPSQYFPLVYTTFRIERALWGLNPAGYHVVNVLLHVANALLVWRLLARLRVPGAWLAGAIFALHPVQVESVAWITERKNVLMGFFFLLTLLSWVEFLDQQTMRRWRFYLLALVLYALALLSKTTACTLPAALLLILWLQKKSVTKGTLLQVVPFVVLGIAMGLLTIWWERYHQGTRGPLFALSPIERILIASRAVWFYLGKLFWPSNLTFIYPRWIVSPREPLQYAWLAALGGLCAAIVFARRYVGRSLEVAALFFVATLSPVLGFIMLYTFRYTFVADHYQYLASIGPIALASAGITTLAASFKESRHFIFGAAVCILAALAVLTWRQSTIYTDIEALWRTTIGRNPGCWMAHNNWGIVLSQKGEIDEAIAHYRKTLEMSPDFADADYNLGNALLQKGEIDAAILHCQRAVTIQPNDPEAQVALGNALFQKGLIDESIVHYQKALAIRPYYDTAHYNLSSAFLKKGEIDEAIFHCRAVLSTQPEHADAHTILASAFLQKGEIGTAIEQYKKTLEIMPRSVPALNNLAWILATYSDPAFRDGTKALELAQRANEFSGRNNPIILRTLAAANANVGQFSMAVEVGQLALSLTDRQSPLASALQRELAGYEASEPYRESVKR
;
A
#
# COMPACT_ATOMS: atom_id res chain seq x y z
N MET A 1 -47.63 14.06 -32.88
CA MET A 1 -47.74 12.57 -32.87
C MET A 1 -47.16 12.09 -31.53
N ARG A 2 -48.03 11.56 -30.68
CA ARG A 2 -47.64 10.94 -29.39
C ARG A 2 -46.91 9.64 -29.71
N TYR A 3 -45.60 9.57 -29.48
CA TYR A 3 -44.88 8.30 -29.42
C TYR A 3 -45.33 7.56 -28.16
N GLY A 4 -46.29 6.61 -28.35
CA GLY A 4 -46.63 5.65 -27.33
C GLY A 4 -45.35 4.89 -26.93
N ILE A 5 -45.10 4.78 -25.64
CA ILE A 5 -44.18 3.83 -25.06
C ILE A 5 -44.77 2.46 -25.40
N ALA A 6 -44.35 1.88 -26.54
CA ALA A 6 -44.68 0.50 -26.85
C ALA A 6 -44.16 -0.37 -25.68
N GLN A 7 -45.07 -0.89 -24.90
CA GLN A 7 -44.79 -1.92 -23.88
C GLN A 7 -44.04 -3.04 -24.59
N ARG A 8 -42.75 -3.16 -24.32
CA ARG A 8 -41.99 -4.32 -24.82
C ARG A 8 -42.69 -5.59 -24.30
N PRO A 9 -42.92 -6.61 -25.14
CA PRO A 9 -43.60 -7.82 -24.71
C PRO A 9 -42.86 -8.41 -23.51
N PHE A 10 -43.60 -8.91 -22.51
CA PHE A 10 -43.10 -9.46 -21.23
C PHE A 10 -41.90 -10.41 -21.43
N VAL A 11 -41.93 -11.22 -22.50
CA VAL A 11 -40.87 -12.13 -22.94
C VAL A 11 -39.54 -11.41 -23.28
N GLN A 12 -39.57 -10.14 -23.65
CA GLN A 12 -38.36 -9.37 -23.98
C GLN A 12 -37.73 -8.70 -22.74
N GLN A 13 -38.52 -8.43 -21.70
CA GLN A 13 -38.06 -7.84 -20.45
C GLN A 13 -37.32 -8.85 -19.56
N TRP A 14 -37.85 -10.05 -19.36
CA TRP A 14 -37.23 -11.06 -18.51
C TRP A 14 -35.85 -11.51 -19.04
N ARG A 15 -35.67 -11.58 -20.37
CA ARG A 15 -34.35 -11.85 -20.99
C ARG A 15 -33.31 -10.84 -20.61
N ILE A 16 -33.65 -9.54 -20.56
CA ILE A 16 -32.71 -8.48 -20.13
C ILE A 16 -32.32 -8.70 -18.68
N TYR A 17 -33.26 -8.98 -17.78
CA TYR A 17 -32.97 -9.27 -16.37
C TYR A 17 -32.11 -10.52 -16.22
N LEU A 18 -32.38 -11.58 -16.99
CA LEU A 18 -31.55 -12.76 -16.99
C LEU A 18 -30.10 -12.46 -17.43
N PHE A 19 -29.91 -11.69 -18.48
CA PHE A 19 -28.56 -11.30 -18.91
C PHE A 19 -27.86 -10.41 -17.89
N VAL A 20 -28.54 -9.49 -17.22
CA VAL A 20 -27.99 -8.68 -16.13
C VAL A 20 -27.53 -9.57 -14.99
N LEU A 21 -28.38 -10.49 -14.54
CA LEU A 21 -28.06 -11.41 -13.45
C LEU A 21 -26.91 -12.36 -13.81
N LEU A 22 -26.91 -12.90 -15.03
CA LEU A 22 -25.86 -13.79 -15.51
C LEU A 22 -24.51 -13.05 -15.59
N LEU A 23 -24.48 -11.84 -16.15
CA LEU A 23 -23.29 -11.02 -16.25
C LEU A 23 -22.74 -10.69 -14.85
N ALA A 24 -23.62 -10.27 -13.94
CA ALA A 24 -23.24 -10.00 -12.56
C ALA A 24 -22.67 -11.25 -11.87
N ALA A 25 -23.36 -12.38 -11.97
CA ALA A 25 -22.94 -13.64 -11.34
C ALA A 25 -21.59 -14.15 -11.87
N VAL A 26 -21.39 -14.13 -13.20
CA VAL A 26 -20.12 -14.57 -13.82
C VAL A 26 -18.98 -13.62 -13.47
N THR A 27 -19.23 -12.30 -13.44
CA THR A 27 -18.23 -11.33 -13.03
C THR A 27 -17.84 -11.54 -11.57
N ILE A 28 -18.81 -11.62 -10.66
CA ILE A 28 -18.59 -11.90 -9.25
C ILE A 28 -17.78 -13.18 -9.05
N LEU A 29 -18.11 -14.23 -9.80
CA LEU A 29 -17.39 -15.51 -9.76
C LEU A 29 -15.94 -15.35 -10.26
N ALA A 30 -15.72 -14.65 -11.37
CA ALA A 30 -14.38 -14.45 -11.94
C ALA A 30 -13.44 -13.68 -11.00
N TYR A 31 -13.97 -12.80 -10.14
CA TYR A 31 -13.21 -12.03 -9.15
C TYR A 31 -13.21 -12.65 -7.74
N ARG A 32 -13.79 -13.85 -7.56
CA ARG A 32 -13.85 -14.48 -6.24
C ARG A 32 -12.49 -14.64 -5.54
N PRO A 33 -11.35 -14.93 -6.19
CA PRO A 33 -10.07 -14.99 -5.52
C PRO A 33 -9.73 -13.70 -4.76
N ALA A 34 -10.05 -12.53 -5.31
CA ALA A 34 -9.79 -11.24 -4.66
C ALA A 34 -10.54 -11.05 -3.33
N TRP A 35 -11.70 -11.71 -3.11
CA TRP A 35 -12.49 -11.54 -1.88
C TRP A 35 -11.78 -12.03 -0.61
N ASN A 36 -10.91 -13.02 -0.77
CA ASN A 36 -10.09 -13.54 0.31
C ASN A 36 -8.73 -12.85 0.38
N GLY A 37 -8.56 -11.78 -0.42
CA GLY A 37 -7.34 -11.00 -0.47
C GLY A 37 -7.12 -10.15 0.78
N GLY A 38 -5.84 -9.91 1.10
CA GLY A 38 -5.42 -8.96 2.11
C GLY A 38 -5.31 -7.53 1.57
N PHE A 39 -4.85 -6.63 2.42
CA PHE A 39 -4.39 -5.30 1.99
C PHE A 39 -3.04 -5.43 1.29
N LEU A 40 -2.83 -4.67 0.22
CA LEU A 40 -1.66 -4.76 -0.64
C LEU A 40 -0.98 -3.39 -0.75
N TRP A 41 0.31 -3.34 -0.46
CA TRP A 41 1.18 -2.18 -0.70
C TRP A 41 0.56 -0.84 -0.29
N ASP A 42 0.12 0.00 -1.27
CA ASP A 42 -0.47 1.32 -1.00
C ASP A 42 -1.75 1.27 -0.13
N ASP A 43 -2.40 0.09 -0.02
CA ASP A 43 -3.58 -0.05 0.82
C ASP A 43 -3.30 0.31 2.27
N ASP A 44 -2.04 0.17 2.73
CA ASP A 44 -1.62 0.60 4.05
C ASP A 44 -1.75 2.11 4.23
N ALA A 45 -1.27 2.90 3.29
CA ALA A 45 -1.36 4.35 3.34
C ALA A 45 -2.78 4.87 3.10
N TYR A 46 -3.60 4.14 2.33
CA TYR A 46 -4.97 4.56 2.02
C TYR A 46 -5.99 4.12 3.05
N VAL A 47 -5.79 2.96 3.71
CA VAL A 47 -6.80 2.32 4.55
C VAL A 47 -6.27 1.96 5.94
N THR A 48 -5.22 1.09 6.06
CA THR A 48 -4.88 0.49 7.35
C THR A 48 -4.24 1.47 8.30
N ASN A 49 -3.31 2.29 7.83
CA ASN A 49 -2.54 3.28 8.59
C ASN A 49 -3.03 4.72 8.40
N ASN A 50 -4.20 4.91 7.76
CA ASN A 50 -4.73 6.23 7.48
C ASN A 50 -5.58 6.76 8.62
N GLU A 51 -5.01 7.61 9.46
CA GLU A 51 -5.68 8.25 10.59
C GLU A 51 -6.91 9.08 10.18
N LEU A 52 -6.95 9.62 8.95
CA LEU A 52 -8.09 10.42 8.47
C LEU A 52 -9.38 9.59 8.42
N LEU A 53 -9.29 8.26 8.36
CA LEU A 53 -10.46 7.38 8.32
C LEU A 53 -11.12 7.20 9.70
N THR A 54 -10.40 7.45 10.79
CA THR A 54 -10.86 7.24 12.17
C THR A 54 -10.96 8.52 12.97
N ALA A 55 -10.14 9.54 12.66
CA ALA A 55 -10.14 10.81 13.40
C ALA A 55 -11.52 11.50 13.41
N PRO A 56 -11.93 12.13 14.52
CA PRO A 56 -13.22 12.84 14.61
C PRO A 56 -13.39 13.93 13.55
N ASP A 57 -12.33 14.68 13.24
CA ASP A 57 -12.27 15.73 12.23
C ASP A 57 -11.86 15.23 10.85
N GLY A 58 -11.64 13.92 10.70
CA GLY A 58 -11.07 13.30 9.50
C GLY A 58 -11.84 13.60 8.22
N LEU A 59 -13.17 13.63 8.24
CA LEU A 59 -13.96 14.00 7.07
C LEU A 59 -13.68 15.44 6.61
N ARG A 60 -13.56 16.39 7.55
CA ARG A 60 -13.19 17.78 7.23
C ARG A 60 -11.79 17.84 6.62
N ARG A 61 -10.85 17.12 7.18
CA ARG A 61 -9.46 17.06 6.68
C ARG A 61 -9.39 16.41 5.29
N ILE A 62 -10.13 15.34 5.03
CA ILE A 62 -10.23 14.69 3.71
C ILE A 62 -10.66 15.69 2.62
N TRP A 63 -11.59 16.59 2.93
CA TRP A 63 -12.17 17.51 1.92
C TRP A 63 -11.48 18.88 1.85
N PHE A 64 -10.90 19.36 2.94
CA PHE A 64 -10.46 20.75 3.06
C PHE A 64 -9.03 20.94 3.53
N SER A 65 -8.23 19.86 3.61
CA SER A 65 -6.80 19.96 3.90
C SER A 65 -5.96 19.22 2.85
N PHE A 66 -4.65 19.41 2.93
CA PHE A 66 -3.67 18.73 2.07
C PHE A 66 -3.00 17.55 2.81
N ASP A 67 -3.64 16.99 3.83
CA ASP A 67 -3.13 15.89 4.67
C ASP A 67 -3.32 14.51 4.02
N SER A 68 -3.84 14.45 2.80
CA SER A 68 -3.99 13.17 2.08
C SER A 68 -2.65 12.47 1.92
N PRO A 69 -2.54 11.18 2.26
CA PRO A 69 -1.25 10.49 2.30
C PRO A 69 -0.58 10.35 0.92
N SER A 70 -1.36 10.28 -0.14
CA SER A 70 -0.82 10.05 -1.48
C SER A 70 -1.30 11.11 -2.49
N GLN A 71 -2.59 11.18 -2.76
CA GLN A 71 -3.18 12.11 -3.75
C GLN A 71 -4.52 12.65 -3.25
N TYR A 72 -4.97 13.78 -3.81
CA TYR A 72 -6.25 14.40 -3.44
C TYR A 72 -7.44 13.71 -4.12
N PHE A 73 -7.96 12.67 -3.48
CA PHE A 73 -9.14 11.90 -3.91
C PHE A 73 -10.21 11.85 -2.80
N PRO A 74 -10.82 12.99 -2.43
CA PRO A 74 -11.65 13.09 -1.24
C PRO A 74 -12.86 12.15 -1.26
N LEU A 75 -13.43 11.85 -2.43
CA LEU A 75 -14.55 10.93 -2.53
C LEU A 75 -14.14 9.48 -2.25
N VAL A 76 -12.96 9.06 -2.69
CA VAL A 76 -12.41 7.72 -2.41
C VAL A 76 -12.17 7.54 -0.92
N TYR A 77 -11.48 8.48 -0.26
CA TYR A 77 -11.26 8.45 1.18
C TYR A 77 -12.56 8.50 1.97
N THR A 78 -13.58 9.22 1.49
CA THR A 78 -14.91 9.22 2.09
C THR A 78 -15.55 7.83 2.04
N THR A 79 -15.43 7.09 0.91
CA THR A 79 -15.93 5.71 0.84
C THR A 79 -15.17 4.80 1.78
N PHE A 80 -13.84 4.90 1.85
CA PHE A 80 -13.03 4.11 2.78
C PHE A 80 -13.35 4.42 4.25
N ARG A 81 -13.61 5.68 4.61
CA ARG A 81 -14.05 6.05 5.95
C ARG A 81 -15.38 5.39 6.32
N ILE A 82 -16.36 5.36 5.41
CA ILE A 82 -17.64 4.67 5.62
C ILE A 82 -17.40 3.17 5.80
N GLU A 83 -16.61 2.56 4.93
CA GLU A 83 -16.30 1.14 4.97
C GLU A 83 -15.51 0.76 6.23
N ARG A 84 -14.59 1.61 6.68
CA ARG A 84 -13.86 1.45 7.94
C ARG A 84 -14.80 1.45 9.13
N ALA A 85 -15.84 2.28 9.12
CA ALA A 85 -16.85 2.32 10.17
C ALA A 85 -17.78 1.10 10.15
N LEU A 86 -18.04 0.50 8.98
CA LEU A 86 -18.96 -0.63 8.80
C LEU A 86 -18.33 -1.99 9.19
N TRP A 87 -17.10 -2.24 8.77
CA TRP A 87 -16.44 -3.55 8.95
C TRP A 87 -14.97 -3.49 9.36
N GLY A 88 -14.51 -2.33 9.85
CA GLY A 88 -13.15 -2.18 10.38
C GLY A 88 -12.07 -2.46 9.33
N LEU A 89 -11.10 -3.30 9.68
CA LEU A 89 -10.01 -3.74 8.80
C LEU A 89 -10.27 -5.12 8.17
N ASN A 90 -11.54 -5.50 7.96
CA ASN A 90 -11.83 -6.71 7.18
C ASN A 90 -11.75 -6.39 5.68
N PRO A 91 -10.72 -6.87 4.93
CA PRO A 91 -10.50 -6.50 3.53
C PRO A 91 -11.61 -6.99 2.60
N ALA A 92 -12.32 -8.05 2.96
CA ALA A 92 -13.38 -8.64 2.12
C ALA A 92 -14.47 -7.62 1.76
N GLY A 93 -14.86 -6.75 2.70
CA GLY A 93 -15.86 -5.71 2.44
C GLY A 93 -15.40 -4.71 1.37
N TYR A 94 -14.15 -4.29 1.43
CA TYR A 94 -13.56 -3.35 0.46
C TYR A 94 -13.48 -3.97 -0.94
N HIS A 95 -13.07 -5.24 -1.05
CA HIS A 95 -13.04 -5.96 -2.33
C HIS A 95 -14.43 -6.12 -2.92
N VAL A 96 -15.43 -6.49 -2.12
CA VAL A 96 -16.82 -6.64 -2.58
C VAL A 96 -17.35 -5.34 -3.19
N VAL A 97 -17.08 -4.18 -2.57
CA VAL A 97 -17.52 -2.89 -3.12
C VAL A 97 -16.82 -2.60 -4.47
N ASN A 98 -15.53 -2.89 -4.62
CA ASN A 98 -14.84 -2.73 -5.90
C ASN A 98 -15.46 -3.61 -6.99
N VAL A 99 -15.75 -4.90 -6.69
CA VAL A 99 -16.36 -5.82 -7.64
C VAL A 99 -17.78 -5.37 -8.01
N LEU A 100 -18.59 -4.91 -7.06
CA LEU A 100 -19.94 -4.41 -7.33
C LEU A 100 -19.91 -3.12 -8.19
N LEU A 101 -18.97 -2.22 -7.94
CA LEU A 101 -18.75 -1.03 -8.79
C LEU A 101 -18.34 -1.44 -10.21
N HIS A 102 -17.50 -2.47 -10.34
CA HIS A 102 -17.10 -2.96 -11.66
C HIS A 102 -18.27 -3.62 -12.42
N VAL A 103 -19.09 -4.42 -11.75
CA VAL A 103 -20.35 -4.94 -12.32
C VAL A 103 -21.24 -3.79 -12.78
N ALA A 104 -21.43 -2.77 -11.94
CA ALA A 104 -22.21 -1.59 -12.30
C ALA A 104 -21.62 -0.88 -13.54
N ASN A 105 -20.30 -0.73 -13.60
CA ASN A 105 -19.63 -0.13 -14.77
C ASN A 105 -19.84 -0.95 -16.03
N ALA A 106 -19.76 -2.27 -15.98
CA ALA A 106 -20.03 -3.13 -17.14
C ALA A 106 -21.47 -2.99 -17.64
N LEU A 107 -22.43 -2.90 -16.73
CA LEU A 107 -23.83 -2.66 -17.07
C LEU A 107 -24.05 -1.25 -17.66
N LEU A 108 -23.32 -0.24 -17.14
CA LEU A 108 -23.36 1.12 -17.67
C LEU A 108 -22.72 1.20 -19.05
N VAL A 109 -21.61 0.50 -19.31
CA VAL A 109 -21.00 0.37 -20.65
C VAL A 109 -22.01 -0.25 -21.61
N TRP A 110 -22.63 -1.37 -21.25
CA TRP A 110 -23.68 -1.98 -22.06
C TRP A 110 -24.80 -0.98 -22.37
N ARG A 111 -25.34 -0.32 -21.33
CA ARG A 111 -26.45 0.65 -21.47
C ARG A 111 -26.07 1.84 -22.35
N LEU A 112 -24.87 2.43 -22.16
CA LEU A 112 -24.36 3.54 -22.94
C LEU A 112 -24.24 3.16 -24.43
N LEU A 113 -23.58 2.05 -24.73
CA LEU A 113 -23.38 1.57 -26.09
C LEU A 113 -24.71 1.21 -26.77
N ALA A 114 -25.67 0.64 -26.03
CA ALA A 114 -27.02 0.38 -26.52
C ALA A 114 -27.79 1.67 -26.85
N ARG A 115 -27.65 2.73 -26.02
CA ARG A 115 -28.22 4.06 -26.29
C ARG A 115 -27.58 4.72 -27.51
N LEU A 116 -26.29 4.52 -27.73
CA LEU A 116 -25.55 4.97 -28.89
C LEU A 116 -25.79 4.10 -30.13
N ARG A 117 -26.62 3.04 -30.02
CA ARG A 117 -26.96 2.09 -31.08
C ARG A 117 -25.74 1.34 -31.64
N VAL A 118 -24.74 1.07 -30.81
CA VAL A 118 -23.57 0.27 -31.19
C VAL A 118 -23.97 -1.21 -31.25
N PRO A 119 -23.74 -1.90 -32.39
CA PRO A 119 -24.00 -3.34 -32.49
C PRO A 119 -23.18 -4.13 -31.44
N GLY A 120 -23.76 -5.17 -30.85
CA GLY A 120 -23.03 -5.98 -29.85
C GLY A 120 -22.81 -5.28 -28.51
N ALA A 121 -23.56 -4.27 -28.14
CA ALA A 121 -23.40 -3.51 -26.91
C ALA A 121 -23.36 -4.39 -25.64
N TRP A 122 -24.16 -5.48 -25.57
CA TRP A 122 -24.15 -6.42 -24.46
C TRP A 122 -22.82 -7.23 -24.42
N LEU A 123 -22.31 -7.63 -25.60
CA LEU A 123 -21.04 -8.33 -25.73
C LEU A 123 -19.88 -7.42 -25.27
N ALA A 124 -19.94 -6.14 -25.60
CA ALA A 124 -18.95 -5.16 -25.14
C ALA A 124 -18.95 -5.04 -23.60
N GLY A 125 -20.15 -4.97 -22.99
CA GLY A 125 -20.26 -4.97 -21.52
C GLY A 125 -19.72 -6.26 -20.90
N ALA A 126 -19.98 -7.42 -21.52
CA ALA A 126 -19.49 -8.70 -21.05
C ALA A 126 -17.95 -8.84 -21.20
N ILE A 127 -17.38 -8.43 -22.33
CA ILE A 127 -15.93 -8.43 -22.52
C ILE A 127 -15.28 -7.46 -21.50
N PHE A 128 -15.82 -6.26 -21.32
CA PHE A 128 -15.31 -5.30 -20.35
C PHE A 128 -15.32 -5.87 -18.93
N ALA A 129 -16.39 -6.56 -18.53
CA ALA A 129 -16.52 -7.18 -17.20
C ALA A 129 -15.52 -8.30 -16.95
N LEU A 130 -15.22 -9.10 -17.99
CA LEU A 130 -14.45 -10.34 -17.87
C LEU A 130 -13.04 -10.24 -18.42
N HIS A 131 -12.60 -9.04 -18.84
CA HIS A 131 -11.26 -8.87 -19.40
C HIS A 131 -10.18 -8.82 -18.32
N PRO A 132 -9.13 -9.65 -18.35
CA PRO A 132 -8.14 -9.73 -17.28
C PRO A 132 -7.31 -8.45 -17.07
N VAL A 133 -7.24 -7.54 -18.02
CA VAL A 133 -6.60 -6.21 -17.84
C VAL A 133 -7.35 -5.33 -16.82
N GLN A 134 -8.62 -5.65 -16.49
CA GLN A 134 -9.38 -4.90 -15.49
C GLN A 134 -9.05 -5.33 -14.06
N VAL A 135 -8.38 -6.50 -13.89
CA VAL A 135 -8.17 -7.10 -12.57
C VAL A 135 -7.41 -6.17 -11.63
N GLU A 136 -6.37 -5.50 -12.09
CA GLU A 136 -5.61 -4.57 -11.27
C GLU A 136 -6.51 -3.45 -10.71
N SER A 137 -7.41 -2.90 -11.52
CA SER A 137 -8.36 -1.85 -11.10
C SER A 137 -9.44 -2.35 -10.14
N VAL A 138 -9.73 -3.65 -10.12
CA VAL A 138 -10.87 -4.22 -9.36
C VAL A 138 -10.41 -4.96 -8.12
N ALA A 139 -9.35 -5.77 -8.24
CA ALA A 139 -8.83 -6.60 -7.17
C ALA A 139 -7.96 -5.82 -6.17
N TRP A 140 -7.27 -4.77 -6.60
CA TRP A 140 -6.50 -3.91 -5.71
C TRP A 140 -7.40 -2.86 -5.08
N ILE A 141 -7.48 -2.82 -3.73
CA ILE A 141 -8.43 -1.99 -2.98
C ILE A 141 -8.22 -0.50 -3.29
N THR A 142 -6.97 -0.03 -3.30
CA THR A 142 -6.60 1.37 -3.57
C THR A 142 -7.05 1.83 -4.96
N GLU A 143 -7.19 0.94 -5.94
CA GLU A 143 -7.73 1.28 -7.26
C GLU A 143 -9.26 1.46 -7.28
N ARG A 144 -9.91 1.54 -6.11
CA ARG A 144 -11.24 2.11 -5.91
C ARG A 144 -11.41 3.39 -6.72
N LYS A 145 -10.34 4.21 -6.77
CA LYS A 145 -10.30 5.45 -7.54
C LYS A 145 -10.66 5.25 -9.01
N ASN A 146 -10.27 4.13 -9.65
CA ASN A 146 -10.61 3.83 -11.05
C ASN A 146 -12.06 3.38 -11.22
N VAL A 147 -12.52 2.44 -10.41
CA VAL A 147 -13.87 1.88 -10.57
C VAL A 147 -14.94 2.89 -10.17
N LEU A 148 -14.69 3.70 -9.15
CA LEU A 148 -15.58 4.77 -8.71
C LEU A 148 -15.62 5.93 -9.72
N MET A 149 -14.47 6.35 -10.21
CA MET A 149 -14.37 7.34 -11.29
C MET A 149 -15.10 6.87 -12.55
N GLY A 150 -14.89 5.60 -12.94
CA GLY A 150 -15.56 4.98 -14.08
C GLY A 150 -17.08 5.00 -13.96
N PHE A 151 -17.59 4.72 -12.78
CA PHE A 151 -19.02 4.76 -12.47
C PHE A 151 -19.63 6.15 -12.74
N PHE A 152 -19.04 7.18 -12.18
CA PHE A 152 -19.52 8.55 -12.37
C PHE A 152 -19.26 9.06 -13.78
N PHE A 153 -18.15 8.69 -14.40
CA PHE A 153 -17.85 9.03 -15.79
C PHE A 153 -18.92 8.49 -16.76
N LEU A 154 -19.25 7.21 -16.64
CA LEU A 154 -20.27 6.56 -17.48
C LEU A 154 -21.68 7.10 -17.22
N LEU A 155 -22.04 7.38 -15.98
CA LEU A 155 -23.30 8.06 -15.65
C LEU A 155 -23.35 9.47 -16.23
N THR A 156 -22.22 10.20 -16.25
CA THR A 156 -22.14 11.51 -16.91
C THR A 156 -22.41 11.40 -18.40
N LEU A 157 -21.78 10.42 -19.08
CA LEU A 157 -22.01 10.21 -20.51
C LEU A 157 -23.49 9.85 -20.83
N LEU A 158 -24.10 9.00 -19.99
CA LEU A 158 -25.53 8.66 -20.12
C LEU A 158 -26.41 9.88 -19.92
N SER A 159 -26.14 10.69 -18.89
CA SER A 159 -26.89 11.93 -18.63
C SER A 159 -26.73 12.94 -19.78
N TRP A 160 -25.52 13.01 -20.37
CA TRP A 160 -25.27 13.84 -21.55
C TRP A 160 -26.06 13.35 -22.77
N VAL A 161 -26.13 12.06 -23.02
CA VAL A 161 -26.95 11.49 -24.12
C VAL A 161 -28.42 11.81 -23.91
N GLU A 162 -28.94 11.67 -22.68
CA GLU A 162 -30.34 12.05 -22.38
C GLU A 162 -30.57 13.55 -22.58
N PHE A 163 -29.62 14.42 -22.19
CA PHE A 163 -29.68 15.86 -22.46
C PHE A 163 -29.79 16.17 -23.96
N LEU A 164 -29.02 15.45 -24.79
CA LEU A 164 -29.00 15.63 -26.22
C LEU A 164 -30.28 15.11 -26.93
N ASP A 165 -30.95 14.12 -26.36
CA ASP A 165 -32.14 13.48 -26.96
C ASP A 165 -33.45 14.18 -26.57
N GLN A 166 -33.48 14.91 -25.45
CA GLN A 166 -34.65 15.63 -24.96
C GLN A 166 -34.83 16.99 -25.68
N GLN A 167 -36.06 17.30 -26.08
CA GLN A 167 -36.39 18.57 -26.76
C GLN A 167 -37.03 19.63 -25.82
N THR A 168 -37.46 19.22 -24.62
CA THR A 168 -38.13 20.07 -23.64
C THR A 168 -37.18 20.73 -22.67
N MET A 169 -37.64 21.76 -21.93
CA MET A 169 -36.86 22.38 -20.85
C MET A 169 -36.39 21.39 -19.79
N ARG A 170 -37.00 20.23 -19.71
CA ARG A 170 -36.60 19.11 -18.81
C ARG A 170 -35.16 18.60 -19.07
N ARG A 171 -34.62 18.82 -20.28
CA ARG A 171 -33.24 18.42 -20.64
C ARG A 171 -32.18 19.03 -19.72
N TRP A 172 -32.40 20.26 -19.21
CA TRP A 172 -31.43 20.93 -18.36
C TRP A 172 -31.20 20.24 -17.03
N ARG A 173 -32.15 19.43 -16.56
CA ARG A 173 -31.94 18.55 -15.38
C ARG A 173 -30.84 17.49 -15.65
N PHE A 174 -30.84 16.94 -16.86
CA PHE A 174 -29.81 15.96 -17.26
C PHE A 174 -28.43 16.64 -17.46
N TYR A 175 -28.42 17.90 -17.93
CA TYR A 175 -27.21 18.68 -18.03
C TYR A 175 -26.59 18.96 -16.65
N LEU A 176 -27.38 19.44 -15.69
CA LEU A 176 -26.93 19.69 -14.32
C LEU A 176 -26.50 18.39 -13.65
N LEU A 177 -27.25 17.32 -13.85
CA LEU A 177 -26.86 15.99 -13.35
C LEU A 177 -25.52 15.54 -13.93
N ALA A 178 -25.30 15.73 -15.24
CA ALA A 178 -24.03 15.41 -15.88
C ALA A 178 -22.88 16.22 -15.27
N LEU A 179 -23.09 17.51 -14.96
CA LEU A 179 -22.06 18.35 -14.36
C LEU A 179 -21.70 17.89 -12.94
N VAL A 180 -22.71 17.57 -12.12
CA VAL A 180 -22.50 17.04 -10.76
C VAL A 180 -21.79 15.70 -10.80
N LEU A 181 -22.23 14.76 -11.64
CA LEU A 181 -21.60 13.45 -11.79
C LEU A 181 -20.15 13.56 -12.28
N TYR A 182 -19.88 14.52 -13.16
CA TYR A 182 -18.51 14.78 -13.61
C TYR A 182 -17.63 15.32 -12.47
N ALA A 183 -18.14 16.24 -11.65
CA ALA A 183 -17.42 16.71 -10.47
C ALA A 183 -17.10 15.53 -9.53
N LEU A 184 -18.05 14.61 -9.29
CA LEU A 184 -17.81 13.40 -8.51
C LEU A 184 -16.76 12.46 -9.16
N ALA A 185 -16.75 12.35 -10.48
CA ALA A 185 -15.71 11.59 -11.19
C ALA A 185 -14.32 12.19 -10.97
N LEU A 186 -14.18 13.53 -11.08
CA LEU A 186 -12.92 14.25 -10.85
C LEU A 186 -12.43 14.10 -9.41
N LEU A 187 -13.34 14.15 -8.43
CA LEU A 187 -13.05 13.96 -7.00
C LEU A 187 -12.74 12.48 -6.63
N SER A 188 -13.00 11.56 -7.56
CA SER A 188 -12.60 10.15 -7.44
C SER A 188 -11.23 9.88 -8.05
N LYS A 189 -10.97 10.38 -9.27
CA LYS A 189 -9.67 10.33 -9.96
C LYS A 189 -9.59 11.39 -11.05
N THR A 190 -8.53 12.16 -11.05
CA THR A 190 -8.40 13.33 -11.93
C THR A 190 -8.28 12.96 -13.42
N THR A 191 -7.94 11.72 -13.76
CA THR A 191 -7.95 11.26 -15.17
C THR A 191 -9.32 11.39 -15.83
N ALA A 192 -10.42 11.59 -15.08
CA ALA A 192 -11.71 12.00 -15.57
C ALA A 192 -11.70 13.34 -16.34
N CYS A 193 -10.65 14.15 -16.22
CA CYS A 193 -10.48 15.42 -16.97
C CYS A 193 -10.57 15.24 -18.50
N THR A 194 -10.47 14.02 -19.01
CA THR A 194 -10.63 13.65 -20.41
C THR A 194 -12.09 13.59 -20.88
N LEU A 195 -13.05 13.65 -19.96
CA LEU A 195 -14.49 13.52 -20.26
C LEU A 195 -15.01 14.55 -21.28
N PRO A 196 -14.59 15.83 -21.30
CA PRO A 196 -15.03 16.78 -22.33
C PRO A 196 -14.76 16.30 -23.76
N ALA A 197 -13.64 15.62 -23.98
CA ALA A 197 -13.35 15.00 -25.29
C ALA A 197 -14.37 13.89 -25.62
N ALA A 198 -14.73 13.05 -24.65
CA ALA A 198 -15.75 12.00 -24.83
C ALA A 198 -17.14 12.59 -25.14
N LEU A 199 -17.52 13.74 -24.53
CA LEU A 199 -18.78 14.43 -24.86
C LEU A 199 -18.81 14.85 -26.33
N LEU A 200 -17.72 15.43 -26.84
CA LEU A 200 -17.60 15.83 -28.24
C LEU A 200 -17.59 14.63 -29.19
N LEU A 201 -16.95 13.54 -28.82
CA LEU A 201 -16.95 12.31 -29.61
C LEU A 201 -18.33 11.66 -29.71
N ILE A 202 -19.18 11.76 -28.70
CA ILE A 202 -20.58 11.32 -28.74
C ILE A 202 -21.38 12.16 -29.76
N LEU A 203 -21.20 13.48 -29.74
CA LEU A 203 -21.84 14.36 -30.74
C LEU A 203 -21.44 13.97 -32.17
N TRP A 204 -20.15 13.72 -32.35
CA TRP A 204 -19.62 13.33 -33.65
C TRP A 204 -20.12 11.95 -34.10
N LEU A 205 -20.18 10.97 -33.19
CA LEU A 205 -20.76 9.66 -33.48
C LEU A 205 -22.22 9.75 -33.90
N GLN A 206 -23.01 10.57 -33.21
CA GLN A 206 -24.44 10.78 -33.50
C GLN A 206 -24.70 11.68 -34.71
N LYS A 207 -23.65 12.13 -35.40
CA LYS A 207 -23.74 13.08 -36.54
C LYS A 207 -24.48 14.39 -36.21
N LYS A 208 -24.51 14.79 -34.93
CA LYS A 208 -25.04 16.06 -34.48
C LYS A 208 -24.05 17.17 -34.82
N SER A 209 -24.59 18.34 -35.27
CA SER A 209 -23.75 19.51 -35.58
C SER A 209 -23.12 20.08 -34.29
N VAL A 210 -21.83 20.36 -34.34
CA VAL A 210 -21.13 21.08 -33.27
C VAL A 210 -21.35 22.58 -33.51
N THR A 211 -22.35 23.15 -32.84
CA THR A 211 -22.67 24.57 -32.90
C THR A 211 -21.91 25.34 -31.81
N LYS A 212 -21.86 26.70 -31.93
CA LYS A 212 -21.33 27.56 -30.87
C LYS A 212 -22.04 27.30 -29.51
N GLY A 213 -23.36 27.10 -29.53
CA GLY A 213 -24.13 26.76 -28.33
C GLY A 213 -23.73 25.46 -27.71
N THR A 214 -23.45 24.43 -28.51
CA THR A 214 -22.97 23.12 -28.01
C THR A 214 -21.57 23.24 -27.42
N LEU A 215 -20.67 23.99 -28.05
CA LEU A 215 -19.32 24.23 -27.48
C LEU A 215 -19.41 24.96 -26.14
N LEU A 216 -20.27 25.99 -26.02
CA LEU A 216 -20.50 26.70 -24.75
C LEU A 216 -21.02 25.75 -23.65
N GLN A 217 -21.84 24.76 -24.00
CA GLN A 217 -22.29 23.72 -23.04
C GLN A 217 -21.17 22.80 -22.57
N VAL A 218 -20.10 22.60 -23.33
CA VAL A 218 -18.94 21.78 -22.95
C VAL A 218 -17.93 22.60 -22.12
N VAL A 219 -17.92 23.94 -22.23
CA VAL A 219 -16.97 24.81 -21.52
C VAL A 219 -16.92 24.55 -20.00
N PRO A 220 -18.02 24.42 -19.23
CA PRO A 220 -17.97 24.16 -17.80
C PRO A 220 -17.23 22.84 -17.46
N PHE A 221 -17.42 21.81 -18.28
CA PHE A 221 -16.69 20.55 -18.12
C PHE A 221 -15.19 20.73 -18.39
N VAL A 222 -14.81 21.50 -19.41
CA VAL A 222 -13.39 21.80 -19.70
C VAL A 222 -12.76 22.58 -18.55
N VAL A 223 -13.43 23.60 -18.03
CA VAL A 223 -12.93 24.43 -16.92
C VAL A 223 -12.69 23.58 -15.67
N LEU A 224 -13.66 22.74 -15.28
CA LEU A 224 -13.52 21.85 -14.14
C LEU A 224 -12.37 20.84 -14.36
N GLY A 225 -12.26 20.26 -15.56
CA GLY A 225 -11.19 19.31 -15.90
C GLY A 225 -9.81 19.95 -15.85
N ILE A 226 -9.64 21.16 -16.38
CA ILE A 226 -8.38 21.91 -16.32
C ILE A 226 -8.04 22.24 -14.87
N ALA A 227 -8.99 22.76 -14.07
CA ALA A 227 -8.75 23.12 -12.68
C ALA A 227 -8.22 21.91 -11.86
N MET A 228 -8.89 20.77 -11.98
CA MET A 228 -8.46 19.56 -11.30
C MET A 228 -7.16 18.97 -11.87
N GLY A 229 -6.94 19.07 -13.18
CA GLY A 229 -5.69 18.67 -13.82
C GLY A 229 -4.50 19.50 -13.32
N LEU A 230 -4.65 20.83 -13.20
CA LEU A 230 -3.61 21.71 -12.66
C LEU A 230 -3.34 21.41 -11.18
N LEU A 231 -4.39 21.15 -10.38
CA LEU A 231 -4.24 20.72 -8.99
C LEU A 231 -3.43 19.44 -8.90
N THR A 232 -3.68 18.44 -9.75
CA THR A 232 -2.93 17.18 -9.77
C THR A 232 -1.48 17.40 -10.17
N ILE A 233 -1.20 18.19 -11.20
CA ILE A 233 0.17 18.52 -11.63
C ILE A 233 0.93 19.20 -10.49
N TRP A 234 0.29 20.13 -9.79
CA TRP A 234 0.87 20.78 -8.62
C TRP A 234 1.15 19.76 -7.51
N TRP A 235 0.19 18.87 -7.21
CA TRP A 235 0.34 17.82 -6.19
C TRP A 235 1.48 16.86 -6.51
N GLU A 236 1.51 16.30 -7.71
CA GLU A 236 2.58 15.43 -8.20
C GLU A 236 3.96 16.07 -8.05
N ARG A 237 4.04 17.37 -8.35
CA ARG A 237 5.31 18.11 -8.32
C ARG A 237 5.79 18.44 -6.91
N TYR A 238 4.89 18.80 -5.99
CA TYR A 238 5.25 19.34 -4.68
C TYR A 238 5.09 18.36 -3.53
N HIS A 239 4.18 17.37 -3.63
CA HIS A 239 3.95 16.36 -2.60
C HIS A 239 4.56 15.01 -2.97
N GLN A 240 4.46 14.59 -4.25
CA GLN A 240 5.01 13.32 -4.73
C GLN A 240 6.47 13.42 -5.21
N GLY A 241 7.01 14.63 -5.31
CA GLY A 241 8.41 14.83 -5.66
C GLY A 241 8.77 14.44 -7.10
N THR A 242 7.86 14.61 -8.09
CA THR A 242 8.14 14.31 -9.50
C THR A 242 9.12 15.32 -10.11
N ARG A 243 10.31 15.44 -9.51
CA ARG A 243 11.40 16.34 -9.89
C ARG A 243 12.70 15.56 -10.04
N GLY A 244 13.67 16.18 -10.72
CA GLY A 244 15.01 15.60 -10.89
C GLY A 244 15.19 14.90 -12.25
N PRO A 245 16.40 14.36 -12.50
CA PRO A 245 16.80 13.82 -13.81
C PRO A 245 15.91 12.69 -14.32
N LEU A 246 15.36 11.87 -13.40
CA LEU A 246 14.51 10.72 -13.74
C LEU A 246 13.20 11.13 -14.44
N PHE A 247 12.71 12.34 -14.15
CA PHE A 247 11.48 12.90 -14.70
C PHE A 247 11.72 13.98 -15.78
N ALA A 248 12.99 14.32 -16.04
CA ALA A 248 13.39 15.36 -17.01
C ALA A 248 13.43 14.84 -18.43
N LEU A 249 12.32 14.24 -18.92
CA LEU A 249 12.22 13.71 -20.28
C LEU A 249 11.99 14.83 -21.29
N SER A 250 12.73 14.78 -22.40
CA SER A 250 12.57 15.67 -23.55
C SER A 250 11.22 15.46 -24.24
N PRO A 251 10.70 16.43 -25.01
CA PRO A 251 9.45 16.26 -25.76
C PRO A 251 9.47 15.06 -26.71
N ILE A 252 10.62 14.77 -27.31
CA ILE A 252 10.79 13.62 -28.25
C ILE A 252 10.66 12.31 -27.46
N GLU A 253 11.32 12.17 -26.33
CA GLU A 253 11.20 10.97 -25.47
C GLU A 253 9.75 10.73 -25.04
N ARG A 254 9.02 11.79 -24.68
CA ARG A 254 7.59 11.68 -24.33
C ARG A 254 6.73 11.19 -25.47
N ILE A 255 7.01 11.65 -26.71
CA ILE A 255 6.30 11.18 -27.93
C ILE A 255 6.62 9.71 -28.20
N LEU A 256 7.88 9.29 -28.03
CA LEU A 256 8.29 7.89 -28.20
C LEU A 256 7.62 6.98 -27.16
N ILE A 257 7.59 7.41 -25.90
CA ILE A 257 6.87 6.70 -24.82
C ILE A 257 5.39 6.58 -25.16
N ALA A 258 4.74 7.69 -25.51
CA ALA A 258 3.31 7.71 -25.80
C ALA A 258 2.96 6.79 -26.97
N SER A 259 3.74 6.83 -28.06
CA SER A 259 3.52 5.98 -29.23
C SER A 259 3.66 4.48 -28.89
N ARG A 260 4.68 4.12 -28.13
CA ARG A 260 4.90 2.74 -27.67
C ARG A 260 3.81 2.29 -26.68
N ALA A 261 3.35 3.18 -25.76
CA ALA A 261 2.31 2.90 -24.81
C ALA A 261 0.96 2.59 -25.46
N VAL A 262 0.57 3.31 -26.52
CA VAL A 262 -0.64 3.02 -27.29
C VAL A 262 -0.62 1.58 -27.84
N TRP A 263 0.48 1.16 -28.43
CA TRP A 263 0.64 -0.21 -28.95
C TRP A 263 0.68 -1.25 -27.82
N PHE A 264 1.32 -0.93 -26.71
CA PHE A 264 1.34 -1.79 -25.53
C PHE A 264 -0.08 -2.09 -25.03
N TYR A 265 -0.89 -1.06 -24.83
CA TYR A 265 -2.27 -1.23 -24.34
C TYR A 265 -3.17 -1.95 -25.34
N LEU A 266 -3.07 -1.64 -26.63
CA LEU A 266 -3.76 -2.40 -27.68
C LEU A 266 -3.34 -3.86 -27.67
N GLY A 267 -2.03 -4.13 -27.56
CA GLY A 267 -1.52 -5.50 -27.48
C GLY A 267 -2.10 -6.27 -26.28
N LYS A 268 -2.16 -5.65 -25.09
CA LYS A 268 -2.72 -6.28 -23.89
C LYS A 268 -4.23 -6.52 -23.98
N LEU A 269 -4.96 -5.67 -24.71
CA LEU A 269 -6.39 -5.88 -24.97
C LEU A 269 -6.64 -7.04 -25.94
N PHE A 270 -5.81 -7.22 -26.95
CA PHE A 270 -5.98 -8.35 -27.87
C PHE A 270 -5.36 -9.65 -27.38
N TRP A 271 -4.28 -9.57 -26.62
CA TRP A 271 -3.55 -10.74 -26.10
C TRP A 271 -3.10 -10.49 -24.66
N PRO A 272 -3.99 -10.74 -23.68
CA PRO A 272 -3.76 -10.42 -22.27
C PRO A 272 -2.86 -11.46 -21.57
N SER A 273 -1.63 -11.60 -22.04
CA SER A 273 -0.61 -12.46 -21.43
C SER A 273 0.40 -11.66 -20.64
N ASN A 274 1.02 -12.30 -19.63
CA ASN A 274 2.05 -11.70 -18.79
C ASN A 274 1.65 -10.33 -18.21
N LEU A 275 0.39 -10.21 -17.73
CA LEU A 275 -0.07 -9.03 -17.03
C LEU A 275 0.63 -8.98 -15.67
N THR A 276 1.37 -7.93 -15.37
CA THR A 276 2.15 -7.80 -14.14
C THR A 276 1.88 -6.48 -13.45
N PHE A 277 2.05 -6.46 -12.14
CA PHE A 277 1.82 -5.27 -11.32
C PHE A 277 2.75 -4.11 -11.71
N ILE A 278 4.03 -4.42 -11.99
CA ILE A 278 5.00 -3.44 -12.49
C ILE A 278 5.67 -3.99 -13.74
N TYR A 279 5.45 -3.31 -14.85
CA TYR A 279 6.10 -3.63 -16.13
C TYR A 279 7.54 -3.12 -16.17
N PRO A 280 8.43 -3.75 -16.97
CA PRO A 280 9.77 -3.22 -17.18
C PRO A 280 9.74 -1.77 -17.65
N ARG A 281 10.51 -0.90 -16.98
CA ARG A 281 10.65 0.49 -17.39
C ARG A 281 11.48 0.56 -18.66
N TRP A 282 10.95 1.19 -19.67
CA TRP A 282 11.62 1.28 -20.97
C TRP A 282 12.79 2.24 -20.92
N ILE A 283 13.91 1.87 -21.57
CA ILE A 283 15.00 2.77 -21.89
C ILE A 283 14.60 3.51 -23.16
N VAL A 284 14.49 4.82 -23.11
CA VAL A 284 14.07 5.66 -24.22
C VAL A 284 15.22 6.56 -24.63
N SER A 285 15.60 6.51 -25.91
CA SER A 285 16.67 7.32 -26.46
C SER A 285 16.27 7.88 -27.84
N PRO A 286 16.22 9.20 -28.03
CA PRO A 286 15.97 9.81 -29.33
C PRO A 286 17.03 9.47 -30.40
N ARG A 287 18.18 8.94 -30.00
CA ARG A 287 19.28 8.56 -30.89
C ARG A 287 19.11 7.15 -31.51
N GLU A 288 18.15 6.38 -30.98
CA GLU A 288 17.85 5.01 -31.42
C GLU A 288 16.79 5.01 -32.55
N PRO A 289 17.13 4.85 -33.84
CA PRO A 289 16.17 4.93 -34.93
C PRO A 289 15.02 3.93 -34.82
N LEU A 290 15.29 2.74 -34.27
CA LEU A 290 14.28 1.67 -34.09
C LEU A 290 13.13 2.07 -33.21
N GLN A 291 13.35 3.00 -32.27
CA GLN A 291 12.28 3.46 -31.37
C GLN A 291 11.22 4.30 -32.09
N TYR A 292 11.55 4.91 -33.24
CA TYR A 292 10.60 5.63 -34.07
C TYR A 292 9.67 4.70 -34.86
N ALA A 293 9.94 3.40 -34.91
CA ALA A 293 9.07 2.44 -35.59
C ALA A 293 7.65 2.42 -34.96
N TRP A 294 7.53 2.57 -33.64
CA TRP A 294 6.23 2.65 -32.95
C TRP A 294 5.44 3.89 -33.37
N LEU A 295 6.12 5.03 -33.54
CA LEU A 295 5.51 6.26 -33.99
C LEU A 295 5.09 6.16 -35.46
N ALA A 296 5.95 5.60 -36.32
CA ALA A 296 5.64 5.38 -37.73
C ALA A 296 4.46 4.42 -37.92
N ALA A 297 4.44 3.32 -37.14
CA ALA A 297 3.32 2.38 -37.15
C ALA A 297 2.02 3.04 -36.66
N LEU A 298 2.08 3.93 -35.65
CA LEU A 298 0.91 4.70 -35.19
C LEU A 298 0.42 5.65 -36.29
N GLY A 299 1.33 6.34 -36.99
CA GLY A 299 0.99 7.15 -38.19
C GLY A 299 0.30 6.34 -39.30
N GLY A 300 0.84 5.15 -39.59
CA GLY A 300 0.23 4.21 -40.51
C GLY A 300 -1.17 3.75 -40.09
N LEU A 301 -1.37 3.46 -38.80
CA LEU A 301 -2.68 3.11 -38.24
C LEU A 301 -3.66 4.27 -38.39
N CYS A 302 -3.25 5.50 -38.05
CA CYS A 302 -4.08 6.69 -38.23
C CYS A 302 -4.49 6.88 -39.70
N ALA A 303 -3.56 6.74 -40.64
CA ALA A 303 -3.85 6.81 -42.08
C ALA A 303 -4.83 5.71 -42.52
N ALA A 304 -4.65 4.47 -42.04
CA ALA A 304 -5.55 3.36 -42.32
C ALA A 304 -6.97 3.62 -41.77
N ILE A 305 -7.09 4.18 -40.55
CA ILE A 305 -8.37 4.54 -39.94
C ILE A 305 -9.09 5.61 -40.77
N VAL A 306 -8.37 6.66 -41.18
CA VAL A 306 -8.92 7.74 -42.03
C VAL A 306 -9.35 7.17 -43.39
N PHE A 307 -8.57 6.30 -43.98
CA PHE A 307 -8.91 5.63 -45.24
C PHE A 307 -10.16 4.72 -45.08
N ALA A 308 -10.22 3.94 -44.01
CA ALA A 308 -11.34 3.01 -43.74
C ALA A 308 -12.66 3.75 -43.46
N ARG A 309 -12.63 5.04 -43.05
CA ARG A 309 -13.80 5.87 -42.78
C ARG A 309 -14.85 5.84 -43.89
N ARG A 310 -14.41 5.79 -45.15
CA ARG A 310 -15.29 5.74 -46.33
C ARG A 310 -16.11 4.45 -46.40
N TYR A 311 -15.65 3.37 -45.78
CA TYR A 311 -16.32 2.06 -45.77
C TYR A 311 -17.12 1.79 -44.50
N VAL A 312 -16.55 2.15 -43.32
CA VAL A 312 -17.13 1.81 -42.01
C VAL A 312 -17.69 3.01 -41.25
N GLY A 313 -17.62 4.23 -41.89
CA GLY A 313 -18.09 5.45 -41.27
C GLY A 313 -17.19 5.94 -40.12
N ARG A 314 -17.77 6.76 -39.21
CA ARG A 314 -17.01 7.45 -38.14
C ARG A 314 -16.73 6.56 -36.92
N SER A 315 -17.33 5.38 -36.83
CA SER A 315 -17.27 4.56 -35.61
C SER A 315 -15.86 4.15 -35.22
N LEU A 316 -15.03 3.83 -36.23
CA LEU A 316 -13.62 3.45 -36.03
C LEU A 316 -12.80 4.62 -35.47
N GLU A 317 -12.96 5.81 -36.06
CA GLU A 317 -12.28 7.03 -35.61
C GLU A 317 -12.68 7.41 -34.20
N VAL A 318 -14.00 7.36 -33.90
CA VAL A 318 -14.51 7.69 -32.57
C VAL A 318 -13.96 6.74 -31.51
N ALA A 319 -13.93 5.44 -31.78
CA ALA A 319 -13.38 4.45 -30.85
C ALA A 319 -11.88 4.65 -30.62
N ALA A 320 -11.10 4.92 -31.68
CA ALA A 320 -9.68 5.18 -31.60
C ALA A 320 -9.38 6.49 -30.85
N LEU A 321 -10.11 7.55 -31.13
CA LEU A 321 -9.94 8.85 -30.46
C LEU A 321 -10.38 8.77 -28.99
N PHE A 322 -11.45 8.02 -28.67
CA PHE A 322 -11.84 7.77 -27.28
C PHE A 322 -10.73 7.07 -26.52
N PHE A 323 -10.15 6.01 -27.10
CA PHE A 323 -9.04 5.26 -26.52
C PHE A 323 -7.84 6.17 -26.22
N VAL A 324 -7.36 6.93 -27.21
CA VAL A 324 -6.20 7.81 -27.02
C VAL A 324 -6.51 8.99 -26.10
N ALA A 325 -7.69 9.60 -26.22
CA ALA A 325 -8.08 10.73 -25.38
C ALA A 325 -8.16 10.34 -23.91
N THR A 326 -8.75 9.18 -23.58
CA THR A 326 -8.87 8.72 -22.19
C THR A 326 -7.54 8.23 -21.61
N LEU A 327 -6.61 7.76 -22.43
CA LEU A 327 -5.25 7.43 -22.04
C LEU A 327 -4.32 8.65 -21.92
N SER A 328 -4.65 9.79 -22.53
CA SER A 328 -3.72 10.91 -22.71
C SER A 328 -3.04 11.40 -21.42
N PRO A 329 -3.70 11.43 -20.23
CA PRO A 329 -3.03 11.85 -18.99
C PRO A 329 -1.89 10.92 -18.55
N VAL A 330 -1.94 9.65 -18.95
CA VAL A 330 -0.99 8.60 -18.52
C VAL A 330 -0.05 8.15 -19.64
N LEU A 331 -0.05 8.82 -20.80
CA LEU A 331 0.83 8.50 -21.94
C LEU A 331 2.25 9.10 -21.83
N GLY A 332 2.61 9.74 -20.72
CA GLY A 332 3.96 10.30 -20.54
C GLY A 332 4.08 11.79 -20.85
N PHE A 333 3.00 12.49 -21.21
CA PHE A 333 3.02 13.95 -21.40
C PHE A 333 3.03 14.70 -20.06
N ILE A 334 2.36 14.14 -19.05
CA ILE A 334 2.39 14.61 -17.66
C ILE A 334 3.23 13.61 -16.87
N MET A 335 4.22 14.10 -16.11
CA MET A 335 5.06 13.23 -15.28
C MET A 335 4.30 12.83 -14.03
N LEU A 336 4.15 11.53 -13.85
CA LEU A 336 3.53 10.90 -12.67
C LEU A 336 4.62 10.25 -11.82
N TYR A 337 4.45 10.21 -10.51
CA TYR A 337 5.37 9.55 -9.59
C TYR A 337 5.65 8.08 -9.98
N THR A 338 4.62 7.37 -10.43
CA THR A 338 4.73 5.96 -10.87
C THR A 338 5.69 5.75 -12.05
N PHE A 339 6.02 6.79 -12.83
CA PHE A 339 6.96 6.68 -13.95
C PHE A 339 8.41 6.46 -13.54
N ARG A 340 8.71 6.54 -12.25
CA ARG A 340 9.99 6.07 -11.73
C ARG A 340 10.13 4.54 -11.81
N TYR A 341 9.01 3.81 -11.82
CA TYR A 341 8.96 2.35 -11.85
C TYR A 341 8.66 1.80 -13.24
N THR A 342 7.66 2.36 -13.90
CA THR A 342 7.15 1.91 -15.20
C THR A 342 6.39 3.02 -15.91
N PHE A 343 6.39 3.01 -17.25
CA PHE A 343 5.59 3.97 -18.04
C PHE A 343 4.17 3.47 -18.33
N VAL A 344 3.85 2.22 -18.03
CA VAL A 344 2.57 1.57 -18.33
C VAL A 344 2.08 0.72 -17.18
N ALA A 345 0.77 0.69 -16.94
CA ALA A 345 0.13 -0.15 -15.94
C ALA A 345 -1.25 -0.58 -16.44
N ASP A 346 -1.72 -1.77 -16.07
CA ASP A 346 -2.99 -2.28 -16.58
C ASP A 346 -4.17 -1.40 -16.13
N HIS A 347 -4.14 -0.86 -14.94
CA HIS A 347 -5.19 0.01 -14.41
C HIS A 347 -5.32 1.36 -15.16
N TYR A 348 -4.33 1.79 -15.93
CA TYR A 348 -4.42 3.04 -16.71
C TYR A 348 -5.42 2.94 -17.86
N GLN A 349 -5.63 1.75 -18.43
CA GLN A 349 -6.52 1.55 -19.57
C GLN A 349 -7.97 1.21 -19.20
N TYR A 350 -8.36 1.30 -17.90
CA TYR A 350 -9.67 0.89 -17.43
C TYR A 350 -10.83 1.45 -18.26
N LEU A 351 -10.93 2.77 -18.40
CA LEU A 351 -11.93 3.41 -19.26
C LEU A 351 -11.58 3.34 -20.75
N ALA A 352 -10.30 3.48 -21.08
CA ALA A 352 -9.87 3.55 -22.46
C ALA A 352 -10.20 2.27 -23.24
N SER A 353 -10.14 1.12 -22.58
CA SER A 353 -10.48 -0.19 -23.16
C SER A 353 -11.87 -0.26 -23.78
N ILE A 354 -12.82 0.61 -23.34
CA ILE A 354 -14.21 0.62 -23.85
C ILE A 354 -14.23 0.87 -25.36
N GLY A 355 -13.39 1.76 -25.90
CA GLY A 355 -13.33 2.05 -27.32
C GLY A 355 -13.03 0.83 -28.19
N PRO A 356 -11.84 0.20 -28.03
CA PRO A 356 -11.48 -1.01 -28.76
C PRO A 356 -12.41 -2.20 -28.52
N ILE A 357 -12.89 -2.40 -27.28
CA ILE A 357 -13.86 -3.45 -26.94
C ILE A 357 -15.20 -3.25 -27.67
N ALA A 358 -15.71 -2.03 -27.68
CA ALA A 358 -16.95 -1.69 -28.41
C ALA A 358 -16.79 -1.95 -29.92
N LEU A 359 -15.63 -1.61 -30.48
CA LEU A 359 -15.33 -1.83 -31.88
C LEU A 359 -15.26 -3.34 -32.24
N ALA A 360 -14.54 -4.11 -31.42
CA ALA A 360 -14.43 -5.55 -31.60
C ALA A 360 -15.82 -6.22 -31.49
N SER A 361 -16.61 -5.85 -30.50
CA SER A 361 -17.98 -6.37 -30.30
C SER A 361 -18.92 -6.01 -31.43
N ALA A 362 -18.82 -4.79 -31.96
CA ALA A 362 -19.58 -4.36 -33.14
C ALA A 362 -19.17 -5.15 -34.38
N GLY A 363 -17.89 -5.38 -34.58
CA GLY A 363 -17.35 -6.20 -35.68
C GLY A 363 -17.87 -7.63 -35.64
N ILE A 364 -17.75 -8.30 -34.49
CA ILE A 364 -18.25 -9.68 -34.29
C ILE A 364 -19.75 -9.75 -34.57
N THR A 365 -20.52 -8.83 -34.03
CA THR A 365 -21.98 -8.82 -34.18
C THR A 365 -22.42 -8.55 -35.62
N THR A 366 -21.74 -7.62 -36.30
CA THR A 366 -22.03 -7.30 -37.70
C THR A 366 -21.65 -8.48 -38.62
N LEU A 367 -20.52 -9.11 -38.35
CA LEU A 367 -20.08 -10.31 -39.06
C LEU A 367 -21.10 -11.45 -38.92
N ALA A 368 -21.58 -11.69 -37.68
CA ALA A 368 -22.61 -12.69 -37.42
C ALA A 368 -23.95 -12.39 -38.12
N ALA A 369 -24.27 -11.12 -38.32
CA ALA A 369 -25.47 -10.70 -39.06
C ALA A 369 -25.31 -10.87 -40.58
N SER A 370 -24.09 -10.73 -41.10
CA SER A 370 -23.77 -10.87 -42.54
C SER A 370 -23.72 -12.34 -42.97
N PHE A 371 -23.25 -13.24 -42.10
CA PHE A 371 -23.11 -14.67 -42.38
C PHE A 371 -24.17 -15.47 -41.64
N LYS A 372 -25.41 -15.54 -42.18
CA LYS A 372 -26.56 -16.19 -41.54
C LYS A 372 -26.32 -17.68 -41.22
N GLU A 373 -25.66 -18.41 -42.11
CA GLU A 373 -25.36 -19.83 -41.95
C GLU A 373 -24.35 -20.08 -40.83
N SER A 374 -23.35 -19.23 -40.69
CA SER A 374 -22.28 -19.31 -39.67
C SER A 374 -22.62 -18.60 -38.36
N ARG A 375 -23.83 -18.04 -38.23
CA ARG A 375 -24.24 -17.24 -37.08
C ARG A 375 -24.07 -17.98 -35.75
N HIS A 376 -24.49 -19.25 -35.69
CA HIS A 376 -24.36 -20.03 -34.46
C HIS A 376 -22.90 -20.31 -34.11
N PHE A 377 -22.04 -20.52 -35.09
CA PHE A 377 -20.62 -20.72 -34.90
C PHE A 377 -19.97 -19.44 -34.35
N ILE A 378 -20.29 -18.27 -34.91
CA ILE A 378 -19.73 -16.97 -34.44
C ILE A 378 -20.19 -16.68 -33.00
N PHE A 379 -21.45 -16.95 -32.66
CA PHE A 379 -21.92 -16.83 -31.27
C PHE A 379 -21.27 -17.85 -30.34
N GLY A 380 -21.08 -19.09 -30.77
CA GLY A 380 -20.31 -20.09 -30.02
C GLY A 380 -18.88 -19.63 -29.76
N ALA A 381 -18.18 -19.10 -30.76
CA ALA A 381 -16.86 -18.55 -30.61
C ALA A 381 -16.82 -17.37 -29.61
N ALA A 382 -17.82 -16.48 -29.66
CA ALA A 382 -17.93 -15.38 -28.70
C ALA A 382 -18.12 -15.89 -27.25
N VAL A 383 -18.93 -16.93 -27.05
CA VAL A 383 -19.07 -17.55 -25.72
C VAL A 383 -17.78 -18.21 -25.26
N CYS A 384 -17.05 -18.91 -26.14
CA CYS A 384 -15.74 -19.47 -25.81
C CYS A 384 -14.73 -18.37 -25.43
N ILE A 385 -14.71 -17.23 -26.12
CA ILE A 385 -13.88 -16.08 -25.78
C ILE A 385 -14.25 -15.55 -24.39
N LEU A 386 -15.53 -15.36 -24.08
CA LEU A 386 -15.97 -14.89 -22.76
C LEU A 386 -15.58 -15.86 -21.65
N ALA A 387 -15.72 -17.17 -21.89
CA ALA A 387 -15.30 -18.19 -20.94
C ALA A 387 -13.77 -18.17 -20.71
N ALA A 388 -13.00 -18.04 -21.79
CA ALA A 388 -11.54 -17.90 -21.70
C ALA A 388 -11.15 -16.64 -20.92
N LEU A 389 -11.76 -15.50 -21.21
CA LEU A 389 -11.52 -14.26 -20.47
C LEU A 389 -11.90 -14.40 -18.98
N ALA A 390 -13.00 -15.05 -18.64
CA ALA A 390 -13.38 -15.29 -17.26
C ALA A 390 -12.35 -16.15 -16.50
N VAL A 391 -11.83 -17.21 -17.15
CA VAL A 391 -10.76 -18.05 -16.58
C VAL A 391 -9.45 -17.25 -16.41
N LEU A 392 -9.09 -16.43 -17.40
CA LEU A 392 -7.89 -15.57 -17.30
C LEU A 392 -8.05 -14.53 -16.20
N THR A 393 -9.24 -13.95 -16.05
CA THR A 393 -9.54 -13.00 -14.96
C THR A 393 -9.48 -13.67 -13.60
N TRP A 394 -10.04 -14.87 -13.44
CA TRP A 394 -9.89 -15.66 -12.23
C TRP A 394 -8.41 -15.90 -11.89
N ARG A 395 -7.61 -16.39 -12.87
CA ARG A 395 -6.17 -16.62 -12.68
C ARG A 395 -5.41 -15.33 -12.35
N GLN A 396 -5.73 -14.22 -13.01
CA GLN A 396 -5.07 -12.94 -12.73
C GLN A 396 -5.46 -12.40 -11.34
N SER A 397 -6.70 -12.64 -10.89
CA SER A 397 -7.17 -12.22 -9.56
C SER A 397 -6.43 -12.93 -8.43
N THR A 398 -5.90 -14.16 -8.64
CA THR A 398 -5.10 -14.86 -7.62
C THR A 398 -3.76 -14.18 -7.32
N ILE A 399 -3.27 -13.31 -8.20
CA ILE A 399 -2.04 -12.55 -7.95
C ILE A 399 -2.24 -11.47 -6.89
N TYR A 400 -3.49 -11.03 -6.72
CA TYR A 400 -3.88 -9.97 -5.79
C TYR A 400 -4.49 -10.52 -4.49
N THR A 401 -4.26 -11.80 -4.14
CA THR A 401 -4.76 -12.39 -2.89
C THR A 401 -3.92 -12.00 -1.69
N ASP A 402 -2.62 -11.88 -1.88
CA ASP A 402 -1.68 -11.52 -0.81
C ASP A 402 -0.43 -10.85 -1.36
N ILE A 403 0.29 -10.20 -0.47
CA ILE A 403 1.49 -9.41 -0.80
C ILE A 403 2.63 -10.30 -1.33
N GLU A 404 2.72 -11.55 -0.88
CA GLU A 404 3.72 -12.53 -1.33
C GLU A 404 3.46 -12.93 -2.79
N ALA A 405 2.23 -13.32 -3.12
CA ALA A 405 1.82 -13.67 -4.47
C ALA A 405 2.08 -12.52 -5.45
N LEU A 406 1.81 -11.27 -5.00
CA LEU A 406 2.04 -10.06 -5.78
C LEU A 406 3.52 -9.88 -6.14
N TRP A 407 4.41 -9.89 -5.13
CA TRP A 407 5.83 -9.62 -5.37
C TRP A 407 6.55 -10.77 -6.07
N ARG A 408 6.29 -12.01 -5.68
CA ARG A 408 6.86 -13.20 -6.36
C ARG A 408 6.48 -13.24 -7.83
N THR A 409 5.21 -12.99 -8.15
CA THR A 409 4.76 -12.94 -9.55
C THR A 409 5.38 -11.76 -10.30
N THR A 410 5.50 -10.59 -9.65
CA THR A 410 6.12 -9.41 -10.26
C THR A 410 7.58 -9.67 -10.58
N ILE A 411 8.35 -10.23 -9.64
CA ILE A 411 9.76 -10.61 -9.86
C ILE A 411 9.89 -11.66 -10.98
N GLY A 412 9.01 -12.67 -10.99
CA GLY A 412 9.01 -13.70 -12.03
C GLY A 412 8.75 -13.17 -13.44
N ARG A 413 7.91 -12.12 -13.58
CA ARG A 413 7.57 -11.48 -14.87
C ARG A 413 8.45 -10.29 -15.21
N ASN A 414 9.03 -9.64 -14.22
CA ASN A 414 9.96 -8.51 -14.34
C ASN A 414 11.12 -8.65 -13.34
N PRO A 415 12.12 -9.50 -13.64
CA PRO A 415 13.27 -9.72 -12.74
C PRO A 415 14.12 -8.47 -12.49
N GLY A 416 13.99 -7.43 -13.33
CA GLY A 416 14.65 -6.13 -13.17
C GLY A 416 13.87 -5.13 -12.33
N CYS A 417 12.80 -5.53 -11.65
CA CYS A 417 12.00 -4.64 -10.82
C CYS A 417 12.63 -4.48 -9.42
N TRP A 418 13.51 -3.49 -9.27
CA TRP A 418 14.16 -3.20 -8.00
C TRP A 418 13.17 -2.98 -6.84
N MET A 419 12.03 -2.32 -7.11
CA MET A 419 11.00 -2.10 -6.11
C MET A 419 10.36 -3.42 -5.62
N ALA A 420 10.10 -4.37 -6.54
CA ALA A 420 9.57 -5.67 -6.16
C ALA A 420 10.56 -6.47 -5.32
N HIS A 421 11.86 -6.39 -5.63
CA HIS A 421 12.89 -7.00 -4.81
C HIS A 421 12.96 -6.39 -3.42
N ASN A 422 12.94 -5.05 -3.29
CA ASN A 422 12.92 -4.39 -1.97
C ASN A 422 11.72 -4.83 -1.14
N ASN A 423 10.53 -4.76 -1.71
CA ASN A 423 9.30 -5.08 -0.98
C ASN A 423 9.17 -6.58 -0.65
N TRP A 424 9.69 -7.44 -1.52
CA TRP A 424 9.79 -8.87 -1.21
C TRP A 424 10.79 -9.13 -0.07
N GLY A 425 11.92 -8.40 -0.03
CA GLY A 425 12.86 -8.42 1.07
C GLY A 425 12.20 -8.02 2.40
N ILE A 426 11.31 -7.02 2.42
CA ILE A 426 10.55 -6.64 3.62
C ILE A 426 9.67 -7.81 4.10
N VAL A 427 8.95 -8.47 3.20
CA VAL A 427 8.10 -9.63 3.54
C VAL A 427 8.94 -10.77 4.12
N LEU A 428 10.09 -11.08 3.51
CA LEU A 428 11.02 -12.11 3.99
C LEU A 428 11.58 -11.77 5.39
N SER A 429 11.95 -10.51 5.60
CA SER A 429 12.44 -10.04 6.91
C SER A 429 11.37 -10.20 8.00
N GLN A 430 10.11 -9.88 7.70
CA GLN A 430 8.99 -10.08 8.63
C GLN A 430 8.71 -11.55 8.95
N LYS A 431 9.04 -12.46 8.02
CA LYS A 431 8.97 -13.92 8.24
C LYS A 431 10.18 -14.49 8.99
N GLY A 432 11.21 -13.68 9.24
CA GLY A 432 12.46 -14.11 9.84
C GLY A 432 13.46 -14.74 8.85
N GLU A 433 13.17 -14.72 7.57
CA GLU A 433 14.03 -15.22 6.47
C GLU A 433 15.08 -14.16 6.10
N ILE A 434 15.96 -13.83 7.09
CA ILE A 434 16.84 -12.66 7.03
C ILE A 434 17.88 -12.76 5.92
N ASP A 435 18.48 -13.94 5.69
CA ASP A 435 19.49 -14.11 4.65
C ASP A 435 18.93 -13.90 3.24
N GLU A 436 17.71 -14.38 2.97
CA GLU A 436 17.02 -14.16 1.70
C GLU A 436 16.63 -12.68 1.54
N ALA A 437 16.16 -12.04 2.63
CA ALA A 437 15.87 -10.61 2.63
C ALA A 437 17.10 -9.78 2.25
N ILE A 438 18.26 -10.06 2.85
CA ILE A 438 19.55 -9.43 2.54
C ILE A 438 19.90 -9.59 1.04
N ALA A 439 19.73 -10.80 0.48
CA ALA A 439 19.99 -11.05 -0.93
C ALA A 439 19.10 -10.18 -1.83
N HIS A 440 17.83 -10.01 -1.48
CA HIS A 440 16.89 -9.18 -2.23
C HIS A 440 17.19 -7.67 -2.09
N TYR A 441 17.56 -7.17 -0.92
CA TYR A 441 17.98 -5.79 -0.74
C TYR A 441 19.27 -5.46 -1.51
N ARG A 442 20.26 -6.36 -1.49
CA ARG A 442 21.47 -6.21 -2.30
C ARG A 442 21.16 -6.13 -3.79
N LYS A 443 20.25 -7.00 -4.28
CA LYS A 443 19.81 -6.98 -5.67
C LYS A 443 19.07 -5.68 -6.02
N THR A 444 18.32 -5.12 -5.08
CA THR A 444 17.71 -3.79 -5.24
C THR A 444 18.77 -2.71 -5.43
N LEU A 445 19.83 -2.71 -4.61
CA LEU A 445 20.91 -1.71 -4.67
C LEU A 445 21.80 -1.89 -5.91
N GLU A 446 21.94 -3.11 -6.45
CA GLU A 446 22.59 -3.34 -7.76
C GLU A 446 21.84 -2.64 -8.90
N MET A 447 20.51 -2.64 -8.87
CA MET A 447 19.66 -2.03 -9.90
C MET A 447 19.40 -0.53 -9.65
N SER A 448 19.35 -0.10 -8.41
CA SER A 448 19.08 1.28 -7.98
C SER A 448 20.01 1.64 -6.81
N PRO A 449 21.27 2.03 -7.11
CA PRO A 449 22.28 2.27 -6.08
C PRO A 449 21.95 3.40 -5.10
N ASP A 450 21.14 4.37 -5.51
CA ASP A 450 20.76 5.54 -4.69
C ASP A 450 19.38 5.39 -4.05
N PHE A 451 18.92 4.15 -3.80
CA PHE A 451 17.65 3.91 -3.15
C PHE A 451 17.84 3.75 -1.63
N ALA A 452 17.67 4.85 -0.90
CA ALA A 452 17.91 4.95 0.54
C ALA A 452 17.12 3.91 1.37
N ASP A 453 15.86 3.62 0.99
CA ASP A 453 15.03 2.65 1.71
C ASP A 453 15.63 1.22 1.65
N ALA A 454 16.29 0.85 0.54
CA ALA A 454 16.95 -0.44 0.45
C ALA A 454 18.23 -0.50 1.30
N ASP A 455 19.00 0.59 1.36
CA ASP A 455 20.15 0.71 2.28
C ASP A 455 19.68 0.65 3.74
N TYR A 456 18.59 1.35 4.08
CA TYR A 456 17.97 1.30 5.40
C TYR A 456 17.51 -0.13 5.77
N ASN A 457 16.77 -0.79 4.88
CA ASN A 457 16.27 -2.15 5.10
C ASN A 457 17.41 -3.17 5.21
N LEU A 458 18.43 -3.05 4.36
CA LEU A 458 19.63 -3.88 4.41
C LEU A 458 20.39 -3.67 5.70
N GLY A 459 20.58 -2.42 6.15
CA GLY A 459 21.21 -2.09 7.41
C GLY A 459 20.51 -2.75 8.60
N ASN A 460 19.19 -2.67 8.67
CA ASN A 460 18.41 -3.32 9.72
C ASN A 460 18.50 -4.85 9.68
N ALA A 461 18.46 -5.46 8.49
CA ALA A 461 18.60 -6.91 8.34
C ALA A 461 20.00 -7.41 8.76
N LEU A 462 21.06 -6.69 8.39
CA LEU A 462 22.43 -6.95 8.81
C LEU A 462 22.61 -6.80 10.33
N LEU A 463 21.93 -5.81 10.92
CA LEU A 463 21.94 -5.60 12.37
C LEU A 463 21.30 -6.79 13.11
N GLN A 464 20.17 -7.30 12.62
CA GLN A 464 19.54 -8.51 13.16
C GLN A 464 20.44 -9.75 13.05
N LYS A 465 21.27 -9.82 12.02
CA LYS A 465 22.24 -10.89 11.81
C LYS A 465 23.51 -10.74 12.68
N GLY A 466 23.70 -9.57 13.31
CA GLY A 466 24.90 -9.25 14.09
C GLY A 466 26.08 -8.72 13.27
N GLU A 467 25.88 -8.44 11.98
CA GLU A 467 26.89 -7.85 11.10
C GLU A 467 26.94 -6.30 11.27
N ILE A 468 27.35 -5.86 12.48
CA ILE A 468 27.18 -4.46 12.95
C ILE A 468 27.92 -3.45 12.07
N ASP A 469 29.17 -3.72 11.65
CA ASP A 469 29.95 -2.77 10.84
C ASP A 469 29.35 -2.58 9.45
N ALA A 470 28.87 -3.66 8.84
CA ALA A 470 28.16 -3.59 7.55
C ALA A 470 26.82 -2.84 7.70
N ALA A 471 26.11 -3.06 8.80
CA ALA A 471 24.86 -2.35 9.10
C ALA A 471 25.10 -0.82 9.20
N ILE A 472 26.14 -0.40 9.92
CA ILE A 472 26.54 1.04 10.03
C ILE A 472 26.80 1.62 8.64
N LEU A 473 27.56 0.92 7.79
CA LEU A 473 27.85 1.39 6.43
C LEU A 473 26.59 1.67 5.63
N HIS A 474 25.63 0.73 5.61
CA HIS A 474 24.40 0.86 4.84
C HIS A 474 23.46 1.91 5.45
N CYS A 475 23.28 1.94 6.77
CA CYS A 475 22.49 2.98 7.44
C CYS A 475 23.08 4.38 7.20
N GLN A 476 24.44 4.52 7.21
CA GLN A 476 25.11 5.79 6.90
C GLN A 476 24.85 6.25 5.46
N ARG A 477 24.82 5.32 4.49
CA ARG A 477 24.44 5.62 3.10
C ARG A 477 22.99 6.08 3.02
N ALA A 478 22.07 5.40 3.70
CA ALA A 478 20.67 5.82 3.73
C ALA A 478 20.52 7.26 4.25
N VAL A 479 21.17 7.60 5.37
CA VAL A 479 21.19 8.97 5.94
C VAL A 479 21.85 9.96 5.00
N THR A 480 22.87 9.56 4.24
CA THR A 480 23.55 10.45 3.27
C THR A 480 22.65 10.81 2.10
N ILE A 481 21.87 9.83 1.60
CA ILE A 481 20.94 10.02 0.49
C ILE A 481 19.69 10.80 0.95
N GLN A 482 19.16 10.47 2.14
CA GLN A 482 17.97 11.09 2.72
C GLN A 482 18.24 11.60 4.15
N PRO A 483 18.89 12.76 4.34
CA PRO A 483 19.28 13.27 5.65
C PRO A 483 18.11 13.58 6.59
N ASN A 484 16.94 13.87 6.01
CA ASN A 484 15.71 14.22 6.73
C ASN A 484 14.75 13.04 6.89
N ASP A 485 15.22 11.81 6.79
CA ASP A 485 14.46 10.61 7.09
C ASP A 485 14.68 10.20 8.55
N PRO A 486 13.66 10.31 9.44
CA PRO A 486 13.81 9.98 10.84
C PRO A 486 14.01 8.47 11.08
N GLU A 487 13.47 7.60 10.21
CA GLU A 487 13.66 6.15 10.27
C GLU A 487 15.11 5.77 9.99
N ALA A 488 15.72 6.34 8.97
CA ALA A 488 17.12 6.12 8.64
C ALA A 488 18.06 6.64 9.75
N GLN A 489 17.75 7.78 10.36
CA GLN A 489 18.49 8.29 11.51
C GLN A 489 18.43 7.33 12.70
N VAL A 490 17.24 6.79 13.03
CA VAL A 490 17.06 5.82 14.11
C VAL A 490 17.82 4.51 13.81
N ALA A 491 17.77 4.00 12.59
CA ALA A 491 18.48 2.79 12.21
C ALA A 491 20.00 2.93 12.39
N LEU A 492 20.57 4.06 11.97
CA LEU A 492 21.98 4.35 12.19
C LEU A 492 22.29 4.45 13.69
N GLY A 493 21.45 5.15 14.46
CA GLY A 493 21.55 5.20 15.91
C GLY A 493 21.55 3.82 16.56
N ASN A 494 20.66 2.90 16.13
CA ASN A 494 20.59 1.53 16.61
C ASN A 494 21.87 0.74 16.33
N ALA A 495 22.41 0.87 15.12
CA ALA A 495 23.65 0.19 14.75
C ALA A 495 24.86 0.71 15.57
N LEU A 496 24.95 2.02 15.77
CA LEU A 496 25.99 2.65 16.61
C LEU A 496 25.83 2.24 18.08
N PHE A 497 24.59 2.19 18.60
CA PHE A 497 24.31 1.77 19.96
C PHE A 497 24.75 0.32 20.22
N GLN A 498 24.46 -0.60 19.27
CA GLN A 498 24.90 -1.99 19.37
C GLN A 498 26.43 -2.13 19.29
N LYS A 499 27.10 -1.26 18.53
CA LYS A 499 28.57 -1.19 18.49
C LYS A 499 29.18 -0.63 19.81
N GLY A 500 28.36 -0.05 20.68
CA GLY A 500 28.79 0.58 21.92
C GLY A 500 29.17 2.07 21.78
N LEU A 501 28.95 2.66 20.61
CA LEU A 501 29.18 4.08 20.32
C LEU A 501 27.98 4.91 20.80
N ILE A 502 27.82 5.00 22.13
CA ILE A 502 26.59 5.53 22.76
C ILE A 502 26.37 7.01 22.42
N ASP A 503 27.42 7.85 22.53
CA ASP A 503 27.31 9.28 22.28
C ASP A 503 26.89 9.57 20.81
N GLU A 504 27.48 8.84 19.88
CA GLU A 504 27.13 8.97 18.46
C GLU A 504 25.69 8.52 18.21
N SER A 505 25.23 7.44 18.85
CA SER A 505 23.85 6.97 18.73
C SER A 505 22.85 8.02 19.22
N ILE A 506 23.12 8.68 20.35
CA ILE A 506 22.31 9.77 20.89
C ILE A 506 22.15 10.91 19.88
N VAL A 507 23.22 11.30 19.20
CA VAL A 507 23.17 12.38 18.17
C VAL A 507 22.19 12.02 17.06
N HIS A 508 22.18 10.77 16.59
CA HIS A 508 21.29 10.33 15.51
C HIS A 508 19.84 10.21 15.97
N TYR A 509 19.57 9.73 17.17
CA TYR A 509 18.22 9.73 17.74
C TYR A 509 17.68 11.16 17.95
N GLN A 510 18.51 12.08 18.41
CA GLN A 510 18.14 13.49 18.54
C GLN A 510 17.84 14.15 17.18
N LYS A 511 18.59 13.82 16.13
CA LYS A 511 18.27 14.26 14.77
C LYS A 511 16.92 13.73 14.30
N ALA A 512 16.59 12.46 14.60
CA ALA A 512 15.29 11.90 14.30
C ALA A 512 14.15 12.67 14.99
N LEU A 513 14.32 13.06 16.26
CA LEU A 513 13.35 13.89 16.98
C LEU A 513 13.27 15.33 16.48
N ALA A 514 14.38 15.89 15.98
CA ALA A 514 14.35 17.21 15.34
C ALA A 514 13.49 17.23 14.07
N ILE A 515 13.43 16.08 13.35
CA ILE A 515 12.60 15.90 12.16
C ILE A 515 11.15 15.58 12.56
N ARG A 516 10.97 14.65 13.50
CA ARG A 516 9.67 14.19 14.00
C ARG A 516 9.64 14.24 15.53
N PRO A 517 9.17 15.35 16.16
CA PRO A 517 9.23 15.54 17.61
C PRO A 517 8.47 14.51 18.46
N TYR A 518 7.47 13.87 17.92
CA TYR A 518 6.66 12.84 18.60
C TYR A 518 6.95 11.43 18.05
N TYR A 519 8.24 11.11 17.83
CA TYR A 519 8.65 9.80 17.34
C TYR A 519 8.99 8.86 18.51
N ASP A 520 8.01 8.09 18.95
CA ASP A 520 8.11 7.21 20.13
C ASP A 520 9.32 6.28 20.08
N THR A 521 9.64 5.69 18.91
CA THR A 521 10.82 4.82 18.74
C THR A 521 12.13 5.56 19.05
N ALA A 522 12.25 6.81 18.63
CA ALA A 522 13.46 7.61 18.91
C ALA A 522 13.53 7.99 20.40
N HIS A 523 12.42 8.36 21.03
CA HIS A 523 12.36 8.60 22.47
C HIS A 523 12.73 7.33 23.27
N TYR A 524 12.17 6.17 22.89
CA TYR A 524 12.50 4.89 23.54
C TYR A 524 13.97 4.55 23.44
N ASN A 525 14.58 4.69 22.26
CA ASN A 525 15.99 4.40 22.04
C ASN A 525 16.91 5.39 22.77
N LEU A 526 16.54 6.69 22.81
CA LEU A 526 17.23 7.69 23.64
C LEU A 526 17.18 7.34 25.13
N SER A 527 16.04 6.90 25.64
CA SER A 527 15.92 6.50 27.05
C SER A 527 16.89 5.37 27.39
N SER A 528 17.02 4.38 26.49
CA SER A 528 17.95 3.28 26.63
C SER A 528 19.41 3.75 26.57
N ALA A 529 19.71 4.66 25.65
CA ALA A 529 21.06 5.21 25.46
C ALA A 529 21.50 6.06 26.65
N PHE A 530 20.64 6.95 27.14
CA PHE A 530 20.90 7.78 28.31
C PHE A 530 21.04 6.95 29.60
N LEU A 531 20.18 5.93 29.78
CA LEU A 531 20.31 5.01 30.90
C LEU A 531 21.67 4.31 30.90
N LYS A 532 22.13 3.83 29.73
CA LYS A 532 23.43 3.15 29.59
C LYS A 532 24.59 4.13 29.81
N LYS A 533 24.42 5.40 29.47
CA LYS A 533 25.41 6.47 29.71
C LYS A 533 25.43 6.94 31.17
N GLY A 534 24.37 6.63 31.97
CA GLY A 534 24.22 7.09 33.35
C GLY A 534 23.55 8.48 33.47
N GLU A 535 23.02 9.02 32.39
CA GLU A 535 22.24 10.28 32.38
C GLU A 535 20.77 9.97 32.73
N ILE A 536 20.52 9.75 34.04
CA ILE A 536 19.27 9.12 34.53
C ILE A 536 18.05 10.03 34.30
N ASP A 537 18.17 11.35 34.54
CA ASP A 537 17.06 12.27 34.41
C ASP A 537 16.59 12.40 32.95
N GLU A 538 17.54 12.38 31.99
CA GLU A 538 17.24 12.36 30.55
C GLU A 538 16.56 11.04 30.14
N ALA A 539 17.00 9.92 30.69
CA ALA A 539 16.36 8.63 30.45
C ALA A 539 14.90 8.63 30.93
N ILE A 540 14.63 9.17 32.12
CA ILE A 540 13.30 9.31 32.69
C ILE A 540 12.42 10.24 31.82
N PHE A 541 12.97 11.38 31.36
CA PHE A 541 12.26 12.32 30.50
C PHE A 541 11.77 11.63 29.22
N HIS A 542 12.65 10.91 28.54
CA HIS A 542 12.31 10.23 27.29
C HIS A 542 11.36 9.04 27.50
N CYS A 543 11.49 8.28 28.58
CA CYS A 543 10.51 7.24 28.92
C CYS A 543 9.11 7.83 29.13
N ARG A 544 9.00 8.95 29.86
CA ARG A 544 7.72 9.61 30.08
C ARG A 544 7.10 10.13 28.78
N ALA A 545 7.91 10.60 27.83
CA ALA A 545 7.44 11.00 26.51
C ALA A 545 6.77 9.80 25.78
N VAL A 546 7.38 8.63 25.76
CA VAL A 546 6.78 7.41 25.20
C VAL A 546 5.48 7.04 25.93
N LEU A 547 5.50 7.04 27.25
CA LEU A 547 4.33 6.64 28.07
C LEU A 547 3.16 7.64 28.01
N SER A 548 3.40 8.88 27.58
CA SER A 548 2.35 9.85 27.34
C SER A 548 1.49 9.54 26.12
N THR A 549 2.06 8.88 25.12
CA THR A 549 1.39 8.45 23.87
C THR A 549 0.96 6.99 23.95
N GLN A 550 1.77 6.16 24.59
CA GLN A 550 1.58 4.72 24.73
C GLN A 550 1.67 4.29 26.23
N PRO A 551 0.60 4.52 27.03
CA PRO A 551 0.62 4.20 28.46
C PRO A 551 0.87 2.73 28.79
N GLU A 552 0.62 1.81 27.87
CA GLU A 552 0.81 0.36 28.02
C GLU A 552 2.10 -0.15 27.37
N HIS A 553 3.13 0.71 27.19
CA HIS A 553 4.40 0.29 26.61
C HIS A 553 5.29 -0.39 27.68
N ALA A 554 5.24 -1.72 27.77
CA ALA A 554 5.90 -2.52 28.82
C ALA A 554 7.43 -2.26 28.89
N ASP A 555 8.13 -2.19 27.75
CA ASP A 555 9.57 -1.99 27.74
C ASP A 555 9.97 -0.59 28.23
N ALA A 556 9.16 0.44 27.93
CA ALA A 556 9.39 1.78 28.46
C ALA A 556 9.23 1.83 29.99
N HIS A 557 8.23 1.13 30.54
CA HIS A 557 8.11 0.95 32.00
C HIS A 557 9.32 0.21 32.58
N THR A 558 9.86 -0.78 31.89
CA THR A 558 11.06 -1.50 32.33
C THR A 558 12.30 -0.61 32.41
N ILE A 559 12.52 0.23 31.36
CA ILE A 559 13.63 1.20 31.34
C ILE A 559 13.43 2.25 32.44
N LEU A 560 12.20 2.77 32.58
CA LEU A 560 11.86 3.75 33.62
C LEU A 560 12.10 3.19 35.01
N ALA A 561 11.71 1.92 35.26
CA ALA A 561 12.01 1.25 36.52
C ALA A 561 13.51 1.14 36.79
N SER A 562 14.30 0.76 35.78
CA SER A 562 15.76 0.67 35.87
C SER A 562 16.39 2.05 36.11
N ALA A 563 15.86 3.12 35.53
CA ALA A 563 16.28 4.49 35.77
C ALA A 563 15.98 4.93 37.23
N PHE A 564 14.80 4.67 37.74
CA PHE A 564 14.46 4.97 39.14
C PHE A 564 15.29 4.13 40.13
N LEU A 565 15.61 2.87 39.80
CA LEU A 565 16.49 2.04 40.60
C LEU A 565 17.90 2.67 40.69
N GLN A 566 18.47 3.11 39.59
CA GLN A 566 19.77 3.80 39.58
C GLN A 566 19.73 5.15 40.29
N LYS A 567 18.59 5.83 40.29
CA LYS A 567 18.38 7.07 41.03
C LYS A 567 18.19 6.87 42.54
N GLY A 568 17.97 5.62 42.98
CA GLY A 568 17.72 5.27 44.39
C GLY A 568 16.24 5.39 44.79
N GLU A 569 15.33 5.63 43.84
CA GLU A 569 13.89 5.70 44.06
C GLU A 569 13.23 4.29 44.00
N ILE A 570 13.55 3.45 45.00
CA ILE A 570 13.25 2.01 44.96
C ILE A 570 11.76 1.71 44.92
N GLY A 571 10.94 2.41 45.69
CA GLY A 571 9.48 2.24 45.69
C GLY A 571 8.89 2.46 44.29
N THR A 572 9.29 3.55 43.64
CA THR A 572 8.86 3.89 42.28
C THR A 572 9.34 2.84 41.27
N ALA A 573 10.58 2.36 41.39
CA ALA A 573 11.11 1.32 40.51
C ALA A 573 10.27 0.01 40.63
N ILE A 574 9.93 -0.42 41.85
CA ILE A 574 9.07 -1.58 42.08
C ILE A 574 7.70 -1.41 41.44
N GLU A 575 7.09 -0.23 41.55
CA GLU A 575 5.79 0.09 40.91
C GLU A 575 5.88 -0.03 39.38
N GLN A 576 6.92 0.51 38.79
CA GLN A 576 7.08 0.46 37.32
C GLN A 576 7.34 -1.00 36.83
N TYR A 577 8.13 -1.80 37.53
CA TYR A 577 8.29 -3.22 37.22
C TYR A 577 6.96 -4.01 37.38
N LYS A 578 6.15 -3.71 38.41
CA LYS A 578 4.82 -4.30 38.54
C LYS A 578 3.93 -3.94 37.36
N LYS A 579 3.90 -2.68 36.92
CA LYS A 579 3.18 -2.27 35.70
C LYS A 579 3.64 -3.03 34.47
N THR A 580 4.96 -3.19 34.30
CA THR A 580 5.48 -4.04 33.23
C THR A 580 4.89 -5.44 33.27
N LEU A 581 4.83 -6.07 34.45
CA LEU A 581 4.33 -7.43 34.62
C LEU A 581 2.79 -7.54 34.51
N GLU A 582 2.06 -6.47 34.75
CA GLU A 582 0.62 -6.39 34.48
C GLU A 582 0.36 -6.41 32.96
N ILE A 583 1.15 -5.66 32.18
CA ILE A 583 1.06 -5.56 30.72
C ILE A 583 1.65 -6.81 30.04
N MET A 584 2.85 -7.20 30.48
CA MET A 584 3.62 -8.33 29.94
C MET A 584 4.03 -9.31 31.04
N PRO A 585 3.18 -10.26 31.46
CA PRO A 585 3.42 -11.16 32.57
C PRO A 585 4.64 -12.09 32.41
N ARG A 586 5.17 -12.24 31.19
CA ARG A 586 6.35 -13.06 30.88
C ARG A 586 7.61 -12.23 30.60
N SER A 587 7.64 -10.95 30.94
CA SER A 587 8.84 -10.12 30.79
C SER A 587 9.97 -10.61 31.69
N VAL A 588 10.90 -11.36 31.13
CA VAL A 588 12.06 -11.91 31.86
C VAL A 588 12.90 -10.82 32.54
N PRO A 589 13.20 -9.67 31.89
CA PRO A 589 13.93 -8.58 32.54
C PRO A 589 13.18 -8.03 33.77
N ALA A 590 11.89 -7.77 33.65
CA ALA A 590 11.10 -7.23 34.77
C ALA A 590 10.97 -8.24 35.92
N LEU A 591 10.70 -9.52 35.61
CA LEU A 591 10.68 -10.60 36.59
C LEU A 591 11.99 -10.70 37.35
N ASN A 592 13.13 -10.76 36.63
CA ASN A 592 14.44 -10.85 37.20
C ASN A 592 14.82 -9.65 38.07
N ASN A 593 14.63 -8.45 37.57
CA ASN A 593 15.05 -7.24 38.27
C ASN A 593 14.19 -6.98 39.52
N LEU A 594 12.87 -7.20 39.41
CA LEU A 594 11.99 -7.10 40.57
C LEU A 594 12.34 -8.17 41.63
N ALA A 595 12.57 -9.42 41.20
CA ALA A 595 13.00 -10.50 42.12
C ALA A 595 14.31 -10.15 42.81
N TRP A 596 15.29 -9.60 42.08
CA TRP A 596 16.57 -9.17 42.64
C TRP A 596 16.38 -8.12 43.74
N ILE A 597 15.60 -7.08 43.49
CA ILE A 597 15.31 -6.01 44.48
C ILE A 597 14.67 -6.62 45.72
N LEU A 598 13.62 -7.42 45.56
CA LEU A 598 12.89 -8.04 46.66
C LEU A 598 13.70 -9.05 47.47
N ALA A 599 14.72 -9.67 46.86
CA ALA A 599 15.62 -10.63 47.52
C ALA A 599 16.80 -9.95 48.24
N THR A 600 17.39 -8.90 47.65
CA THR A 600 18.75 -8.46 48.05
C THR A 600 18.80 -7.05 48.63
N TYR A 601 17.75 -6.22 48.46
CA TYR A 601 17.86 -4.83 48.87
C TYR A 601 18.14 -4.67 50.36
N SER A 602 19.00 -3.72 50.73
CA SER A 602 19.50 -3.57 52.12
C SER A 602 18.36 -3.18 53.09
N ASP A 603 17.44 -2.27 52.68
CA ASP A 603 16.30 -1.90 53.51
C ASP A 603 15.24 -3.00 53.55
N PRO A 604 14.92 -3.52 54.74
CA PRO A 604 13.91 -4.57 54.90
C PRO A 604 12.51 -4.19 54.38
N ALA A 605 12.17 -2.92 54.31
CA ALA A 605 10.85 -2.44 53.88
C ALA A 605 10.55 -2.80 52.42
N PHE A 606 11.60 -3.01 51.60
CA PHE A 606 11.47 -3.38 50.17
C PHE A 606 11.68 -4.85 49.88
N ARG A 607 11.91 -5.70 50.94
CA ARG A 607 12.16 -7.12 50.75
C ARG A 607 10.90 -7.95 50.94
N ASP A 608 10.75 -8.92 50.05
CA ASP A 608 9.75 -9.98 50.10
C ASP A 608 10.35 -11.25 49.53
N GLY A 609 10.91 -12.10 50.39
CA GLY A 609 11.61 -13.33 49.97
C GLY A 609 10.72 -14.30 49.24
N THR A 610 9.45 -14.45 49.69
CA THR A 610 8.51 -15.38 49.07
C THR A 610 8.16 -14.93 47.64
N LYS A 611 7.87 -13.64 47.50
CA LYS A 611 7.58 -13.07 46.17
C LYS A 611 8.81 -13.03 45.28
N ALA A 612 10.00 -12.76 45.85
CA ALA A 612 11.26 -12.81 45.11
C ALA A 612 11.51 -14.20 44.51
N LEU A 613 11.28 -15.25 45.31
CA LEU A 613 11.46 -16.64 44.86
C LEU A 613 10.48 -17.02 43.76
N GLU A 614 9.19 -16.67 43.89
CA GLU A 614 8.19 -16.88 42.85
C GLU A 614 8.59 -16.22 41.52
N LEU A 615 8.99 -14.94 41.56
CA LEU A 615 9.35 -14.17 40.37
C LEU A 615 10.67 -14.71 39.75
N ALA A 616 11.66 -15.04 40.54
CA ALA A 616 12.92 -15.61 40.06
C ALA A 616 12.74 -16.99 39.42
N GLN A 617 11.86 -17.84 39.96
CA GLN A 617 11.51 -19.13 39.36
C GLN A 617 10.84 -18.93 38.00
N ARG A 618 9.88 -18.01 37.89
CA ARG A 618 9.25 -17.69 36.61
C ARG A 618 10.23 -17.11 35.59
N ALA A 619 11.14 -16.21 36.03
CA ALA A 619 12.19 -15.69 35.17
C ALA A 619 13.10 -16.80 34.65
N ASN A 620 13.49 -17.75 35.53
CA ASN A 620 14.33 -18.88 35.16
C ASN A 620 13.60 -19.83 34.17
N GLU A 621 12.33 -20.11 34.40
CA GLU A 621 11.53 -20.94 33.49
C GLU A 621 11.44 -20.31 32.09
N PHE A 622 11.09 -19.03 32.01
CA PHE A 622 10.91 -18.35 30.73
C PHE A 622 12.22 -18.05 29.99
N SER A 623 13.37 -18.07 30.69
CA SER A 623 14.70 -17.89 30.08
C SER A 623 15.39 -19.19 29.63
N GLY A 624 14.74 -20.34 29.76
CA GLY A 624 15.30 -21.63 29.38
C GLY A 624 16.24 -22.27 30.42
N ARG A 625 16.25 -21.81 31.67
CA ARG A 625 16.92 -22.40 32.86
C ARG A 625 18.43 -22.41 32.83
N ASN A 626 19.10 -21.71 31.93
CA ASN A 626 20.56 -21.73 31.77
C ASN A 626 21.19 -20.34 31.68
N ASN A 627 20.48 -19.28 32.06
CA ASN A 627 21.00 -17.92 32.08
C ASN A 627 21.66 -17.60 33.42
N PRO A 628 23.00 -17.39 33.48
CA PRO A 628 23.72 -17.22 34.74
C PRO A 628 23.28 -16.01 35.57
N ILE A 629 22.81 -14.93 34.93
CA ILE A 629 22.30 -13.73 35.62
C ILE A 629 20.99 -14.05 36.34
N ILE A 630 20.10 -14.80 35.71
CA ILE A 630 18.81 -15.18 36.28
C ILE A 630 18.99 -16.23 37.35
N LEU A 631 19.90 -17.19 37.14
CA LEU A 631 20.28 -18.19 38.16
C LEU A 631 20.88 -17.51 39.39
N ARG A 632 21.71 -16.46 39.24
CA ARG A 632 22.20 -15.66 40.38
C ARG A 632 21.05 -15.05 41.18
N THR A 633 20.04 -14.48 40.49
CA THR A 633 18.84 -13.92 41.15
C THR A 633 18.06 -15.00 41.87
N LEU A 634 17.92 -16.20 41.28
CA LEU A 634 17.21 -17.32 41.88
C LEU A 634 17.99 -17.84 43.11
N ALA A 635 19.32 -17.90 43.08
CA ALA A 635 20.14 -18.26 44.24
C ALA A 635 19.96 -17.25 45.40
N ALA A 636 19.99 -15.95 45.09
CA ALA A 636 19.76 -14.91 46.09
C ALA A 636 18.34 -14.98 46.69
N ALA A 637 17.34 -15.30 45.89
CA ALA A 637 15.95 -15.44 46.35
C ALA A 637 15.79 -16.68 47.26
N ASN A 638 16.44 -17.83 46.92
CA ASN A 638 16.46 -19.01 47.78
C ASN A 638 17.16 -18.71 49.12
N ALA A 639 18.31 -18.03 49.09
CA ALA A 639 19.01 -17.63 50.33
C ALA A 639 18.16 -16.70 51.21
N ASN A 640 17.40 -15.82 50.59
CA ASN A 640 16.54 -14.87 51.33
C ASN A 640 15.36 -15.52 52.07
N VAL A 641 14.91 -16.70 51.59
CA VAL A 641 13.87 -17.50 52.30
C VAL A 641 14.53 -18.63 53.17
N GLY A 642 15.84 -18.61 53.39
CA GLY A 642 16.54 -19.55 54.24
C GLY A 642 16.87 -20.90 53.57
N GLN A 643 16.63 -21.07 52.27
CA GLN A 643 16.94 -22.32 51.53
C GLN A 643 18.39 -22.30 51.02
N PHE A 644 19.35 -22.27 51.96
CA PHE A 644 20.77 -22.08 51.64
C PHE A 644 21.38 -23.23 50.80
N SER A 645 20.98 -24.47 51.05
CA SER A 645 21.45 -25.62 50.24
C SER A 645 21.08 -25.43 48.75
N MET A 646 19.84 -25.00 48.46
CA MET A 646 19.39 -24.73 47.12
C MET A 646 20.06 -23.49 46.53
N ALA A 647 20.30 -22.46 47.36
CA ALA A 647 21.02 -21.25 46.94
C ALA A 647 22.44 -21.55 46.49
N VAL A 648 23.15 -22.43 47.21
CA VAL A 648 24.50 -22.91 46.84
C VAL A 648 24.45 -23.70 45.54
N GLU A 649 23.53 -24.65 45.40
CA GLU A 649 23.41 -25.50 44.21
C GLU A 649 23.17 -24.64 42.95
N VAL A 650 22.17 -23.75 43.00
CA VAL A 650 21.81 -22.86 41.88
C VAL A 650 22.94 -21.84 41.59
N GLY A 651 23.59 -21.34 42.64
CA GLY A 651 24.73 -20.43 42.49
C GLY A 651 25.96 -21.08 41.85
N GLN A 652 26.24 -22.36 42.21
CA GLN A 652 27.30 -23.14 41.57
C GLN A 652 26.98 -23.40 40.08
N LEU A 653 25.72 -23.72 39.77
CA LEU A 653 25.27 -23.83 38.38
C LEU A 653 25.47 -22.51 37.61
N ALA A 654 25.09 -21.40 38.19
CA ALA A 654 25.31 -20.08 37.59
C ALA A 654 26.79 -19.82 37.31
N LEU A 655 27.67 -20.14 38.28
CA LEU A 655 29.11 -19.98 38.16
C LEU A 655 29.70 -20.88 37.07
N SER A 656 29.21 -22.14 36.95
CA SER A 656 29.66 -23.06 35.91
C SER A 656 29.36 -22.61 34.48
N LEU A 657 28.31 -21.83 34.31
CA LEU A 657 27.87 -21.25 33.02
C LEU A 657 28.49 -19.88 32.73
N THR A 658 29.29 -19.36 33.66
CA THR A 658 29.86 -18.00 33.57
C THR A 658 31.35 -18.10 33.23
N ASP A 659 31.81 -17.16 32.35
CA ASP A 659 33.25 -17.03 32.11
C ASP A 659 33.98 -16.65 33.41
N ARG A 660 35.00 -17.47 33.75
CA ARG A 660 35.78 -17.36 34.99
C ARG A 660 36.43 -15.99 35.21
N GLN A 661 36.73 -15.27 34.14
CA GLN A 661 37.36 -13.94 34.22
C GLN A 661 36.35 -12.80 34.26
N SER A 662 35.04 -13.08 34.16
CA SER A 662 34.01 -12.07 34.17
C SER A 662 33.77 -11.42 35.54
N PRO A 663 33.33 -10.18 35.62
CA PRO A 663 32.89 -9.57 36.89
C PRO A 663 31.77 -10.35 37.58
N LEU A 664 30.93 -11.02 36.79
CA LEU A 664 29.82 -11.84 37.29
C LEU A 664 30.34 -13.08 38.06
N ALA A 665 31.42 -13.75 37.56
CA ALA A 665 32.01 -14.87 38.26
C ALA A 665 32.55 -14.47 39.66
N SER A 666 33.24 -13.31 39.72
CA SER A 666 33.74 -12.76 40.99
C SER A 666 32.63 -12.36 41.97
N ALA A 667 31.49 -11.92 41.47
CA ALA A 667 30.31 -11.62 42.30
C ALA A 667 29.68 -12.91 42.84
N LEU A 668 29.46 -13.91 41.98
CA LEU A 668 28.90 -15.23 42.34
C LEU A 668 29.76 -15.93 43.37
N GLN A 669 31.08 -15.92 43.26
CA GLN A 669 31.99 -16.52 44.24
C GLN A 669 31.83 -15.90 45.63
N ARG A 670 31.75 -14.57 45.73
CA ARG A 670 31.53 -13.89 47.01
C ARG A 670 30.16 -14.19 47.62
N GLU A 671 29.11 -14.24 46.78
CA GLU A 671 27.75 -14.54 47.21
C GLU A 671 27.64 -16.00 47.69
N LEU A 672 28.27 -16.96 46.96
CA LEU A 672 28.32 -18.37 47.35
C LEU A 672 28.96 -18.58 48.72
N ALA A 673 30.09 -17.92 49.03
CA ALA A 673 30.72 -18.00 50.34
C ALA A 673 29.78 -17.54 51.47
N GLY A 674 28.94 -16.52 51.24
CA GLY A 674 27.88 -16.12 52.15
C GLY A 674 26.81 -17.19 52.33
N TYR A 675 26.33 -17.79 51.20
CA TYR A 675 25.29 -18.83 51.26
C TYR A 675 25.78 -20.09 51.93
N GLU A 676 27.03 -20.48 51.77
CA GLU A 676 27.67 -21.59 52.50
C GLU A 676 27.76 -21.30 54.00
N ALA A 677 27.92 -20.02 54.39
CA ALA A 677 27.86 -19.59 55.79
C ALA A 677 26.43 -19.37 56.31
N SER A 678 25.40 -19.67 55.54
CA SER A 678 23.99 -19.44 55.84
C SER A 678 23.65 -17.94 55.98
N GLU A 679 24.34 -17.08 55.25
CA GLU A 679 24.13 -15.63 55.22
C GLU A 679 23.56 -15.23 53.86
N PRO A 680 22.40 -14.58 53.81
CA PRO A 680 21.82 -14.08 52.54
C PRO A 680 22.56 -12.82 52.07
N TYR A 681 22.84 -12.72 50.77
CA TYR A 681 23.45 -11.53 50.17
C TYR A 681 22.57 -10.30 50.35
N ARG A 682 23.20 -9.18 50.69
CA ARG A 682 22.57 -7.86 50.78
C ARG A 682 23.33 -6.86 49.91
N GLU A 683 22.61 -6.19 49.07
CA GLU A 683 23.18 -5.18 48.18
C GLU A 683 23.57 -3.92 49.01
N SER A 684 24.84 -3.57 49.01
CA SER A 684 25.31 -2.39 49.71
C SER A 684 24.81 -1.12 48.95
N VAL A 685 24.11 -0.25 49.66
CA VAL A 685 23.75 1.09 49.11
C VAL A 685 25.07 1.82 48.84
N LYS A 686 25.39 2.01 47.55
CA LYS A 686 26.44 3.00 47.24
C LYS A 686 25.85 4.39 47.58
N ARG A 687 26.34 4.97 48.66
CA ARG A 687 26.11 6.39 49.01
C ARG A 687 26.75 7.32 47.99
#